data_d7ec4ef27eb5e948c46f454400a9b632
#
_entry.id   d7ec4ef27eb5e948c46f454400a9b632
#
_cell.length_a   1.000
_cell.length_b   1.000
_cell.length_c   1.000
_cell.angle_alpha   90.00
_cell.angle_beta   90.00
_cell.angle_gamma   90.00
#
_symmetry.space_group_name_H-M   'P 1'
#
loop_
_entity.id
_entity.type
_entity.pdbx_description
1 polymer ?
#
loop_
_entity_poly.entity_id
_entity_poly.type
_entity_poly.pdbx_seq_one_letter_code
_entity_poly.pdbx_strand_id
1 'polypeptide(L)'
;MEAVCSLKLDQSIPLDTCIICKDSKRDQVFKATEQGLLTLKAAAEDRQRLHDINHREAIQRVLLVQNIQNVFWHRMCYASFTSKNHISRLQQKSCDSSADLDEGAGPSKRARTLPTMTRSSVATMKWDACMFCQEVNSKFKVSMVTTLNMSDRILAASKYDQVLSVQLASVSDLIAAEGRYHTPCYMKFLRKTTKTKDNSSSSDLAMEWLLEELTSTENISNVYELAEVWDRYCVLAETAEVPIPSSYLSRRSTFKEKLQQRLRNKYEFINLDQEILLVPVEFGHVPLSILLSEPKEDSLISKYTASEGFMELIHVALKLRGDILAQPAYKGFVVSEEEMISCIPDSLFMFLRVMFGGQSLLEVDQEDETAQNKEDGTQRKVLSIAQDLVYNISGGKRWTPKHLGLASTLHQATRSKELVELFHQAGHIISYNNLKQVDTALAECTLHAMDMDTGAVVPPNLVPDRFVHFTCDNIDINDSSLDGKNSFHATQVAGWQRGPEADMGLSDLRPSAKTTLQVPEIMEQLSPAAVVIGKKEPGSIIQTKKEWYNEQIQDNASACVALAKDMAFFIKRQDADLKKGWTNFNQTICRTSSAVTSIGYMPIVQAPAHELDTLNTVIQRCRHIATALGQQHVVLTVDEALYCKLMELKWAKDEYQDFLIVRMGGLHISLTFLKVIGKHIQSSGLMDAWIESGLFAPGTAEQVILGKGKSYSKAIRAHKITVQAMWRILMPKLMNFIQMKNQALRQMLEKKSSSEDIEDLLTFLASKDFLEILDSFEKSNMNPNFKFWWGYMEMVEILLMFTRAQREGNWNLHLHAFKRMIPFFMAYGHTNYARWGTIYVSEMHQLPQEVKKEFDKGNFVVKRTDQPFNEVDPDQSQEWLNGIGKKSGGIIGITKTSSALSRWALSYNLRSHIANETRAAYGLVLKDEYSHN
;
A
#
# COMPACT_ATOMS: atom_id res chain seq x y z
N MET A 1 43.73 -4.56 45.59
CA MET A 1 44.98 -3.83 45.58
C MET A 1 45.59 -3.97 44.23
N GLU A 2 45.30 -3.02 43.39
CA GLU A 2 46.18 -2.02 42.80
C GLU A 2 47.06 -2.61 41.64
N ALA A 3 46.69 -2.35 40.45
CA ALA A 3 47.58 -1.95 39.37
C ALA A 3 46.82 -0.92 38.51
N VAL A 4 46.97 0.34 38.94
CA VAL A 4 46.61 1.52 38.17
C VAL A 4 47.66 1.70 37.10
N CYS A 5 47.33 1.42 35.86
CA CYS A 5 48.13 1.82 34.71
C CYS A 5 47.60 3.18 34.22
N SER A 6 48.29 4.24 34.66
CA SER A 6 48.10 5.62 34.21
C SER A 6 48.45 5.73 32.73
N LEU A 7 47.44 5.78 31.89
CA LEU A 7 47.55 6.30 30.50
C LEU A 7 47.19 7.78 30.50
N LYS A 8 48.20 8.64 30.39
CA LYS A 8 48.10 10.04 30.08
C LYS A 8 47.34 10.21 28.79
N LEU A 9 46.07 10.68 28.84
CA LEU A 9 45.33 11.16 27.65
C LEU A 9 45.56 12.66 27.54
N ASP A 10 46.67 13.01 26.88
CA ASP A 10 46.87 14.32 26.31
C ASP A 10 46.71 14.21 24.81
N GLN A 11 45.44 14.26 24.33
CA GLN A 11 45.10 14.52 22.93
C GLN A 11 43.89 15.43 22.93
N SER A 12 44.16 16.73 22.79
CA SER A 12 43.16 17.75 22.44
C SER A 12 42.44 17.27 21.19
N ILE A 13 41.13 16.99 21.31
CA ILE A 13 40.24 16.72 20.16
C ILE A 13 40.29 17.99 19.32
N PRO A 14 40.61 17.90 18.00
CA PRO A 14 40.60 19.09 17.14
C PRO A 14 39.22 19.74 17.17
N LEU A 15 39.17 21.05 17.25
CA LEU A 15 37.97 21.87 17.15
C LEU A 15 37.25 21.46 15.84
N ASP A 16 35.93 21.17 15.90
CA ASP A 16 35.08 20.79 14.79
C ASP A 16 35.10 19.31 14.33
N THR A 17 35.47 18.38 15.18
CA THR A 17 35.34 16.95 14.89
C THR A 17 34.20 16.28 15.65
N CYS A 18 33.56 15.27 15.07
CA CYS A 18 32.48 14.54 15.71
C CYS A 18 33.02 13.70 16.89
N ILE A 19 32.48 13.88 18.11
CA ILE A 19 32.91 13.17 19.33
C ILE A 19 32.72 11.65 19.21
N ILE A 20 31.79 11.18 18.35
CA ILE A 20 31.46 9.77 18.19
C ILE A 20 32.42 9.09 17.20
N CYS A 21 32.53 9.60 15.96
CA CYS A 21 33.31 8.94 14.90
C CYS A 21 34.70 9.53 14.64
N LYS A 22 35.07 10.64 15.24
CA LYS A 22 36.35 11.39 15.05
C LYS A 22 36.57 11.93 13.62
N ASP A 23 35.58 11.98 12.78
CA ASP A 23 35.68 12.47 11.39
C ASP A 23 35.08 13.87 11.27
N SER A 24 35.78 14.74 10.53
CA SER A 24 35.31 16.11 10.22
C SER A 24 34.79 16.23 8.78
N LYS A 25 34.96 15.21 7.93
CA LYS A 25 34.81 15.29 6.47
C LYS A 25 33.53 14.66 5.91
N ARG A 26 32.80 13.88 6.71
CA ARG A 26 31.66 13.09 6.20
C ARG A 26 30.36 13.84 6.07
N ASP A 27 30.05 14.72 7.02
CA ASP A 27 28.79 15.49 7.06
C ASP A 27 28.99 16.77 7.89
N GLN A 28 28.08 17.73 7.79
CA GLN A 28 28.07 18.92 8.61
C GLN A 28 28.03 18.56 10.11
N VAL A 29 29.02 19.05 10.86
CA VAL A 29 29.13 18.84 12.30
C VAL A 29 28.29 19.89 13.02
N PHE A 30 27.52 19.47 14.01
CA PHE A 30 26.64 20.34 14.79
C PHE A 30 27.17 20.50 16.20
N LYS A 31 27.10 21.73 16.72
CA LYS A 31 27.48 22.04 18.12
C LYS A 31 26.48 21.39 19.09
N ALA A 32 27.01 20.85 20.19
CA ALA A 32 26.18 20.22 21.21
C ALA A 32 25.22 21.20 21.90
N THR A 33 23.98 20.73 22.16
CA THR A 33 23.07 21.39 23.10
C THR A 33 23.10 20.68 24.44
N GLU A 34 22.77 21.37 25.53
CA GLU A 34 22.77 20.77 26.89
C GLU A 34 21.90 19.51 26.94
N GLN A 35 20.68 19.59 26.47
CA GLN A 35 19.77 18.46 26.42
C GLN A 35 20.30 17.32 25.56
N GLY A 36 20.92 17.65 24.40
CA GLY A 36 21.54 16.68 23.52
C GLY A 36 22.73 15.96 24.16
N LEU A 37 23.56 16.67 24.92
CA LEU A 37 24.67 16.09 25.65
C LEU A 37 24.22 15.17 26.78
N LEU A 38 23.16 15.55 27.52
CA LEU A 38 22.57 14.72 28.58
C LEU A 38 22.04 13.38 27.96
N THR A 39 21.33 13.46 26.85
CA THR A 39 20.82 12.27 26.15
C THR A 39 21.97 11.39 25.64
N LEU A 40 23.06 12.01 25.15
CA LEU A 40 24.23 11.28 24.65
C LEU A 40 24.99 10.59 25.79
N LYS A 41 25.12 11.23 26.98
CA LYS A 41 25.73 10.64 28.17
C LYS A 41 24.90 9.47 28.73
N ALA A 42 23.59 9.63 28.82
CA ALA A 42 22.69 8.53 29.21
C ALA A 42 22.83 7.31 28.31
N ALA A 43 22.86 7.53 26.99
CA ALA A 43 23.07 6.46 26.01
C ALA A 43 24.48 5.82 26.13
N ALA A 44 25.50 6.59 26.49
CA ALA A 44 26.86 6.09 26.73
C ALA A 44 26.93 5.22 27.99
N GLU A 45 26.25 5.61 29.07
CA GLU A 45 26.12 4.82 30.29
C GLU A 45 25.41 3.49 30.05
N ASP A 46 24.28 3.53 29.32
CA ASP A 46 23.55 2.30 28.95
C ASP A 46 24.39 1.36 28.12
N ARG A 47 25.11 1.88 27.11
CA ARG A 47 26.02 1.08 26.28
C ARG A 47 27.24 0.55 27.06
N GLN A 48 27.71 1.28 28.05
CA GLN A 48 28.79 0.83 28.92
C GLN A 48 28.32 -0.34 29.80
N ARG A 49 27.11 -0.25 30.40
CA ARG A 49 26.50 -1.36 31.17
C ARG A 49 26.30 -2.61 30.33
N LEU A 50 26.01 -2.43 29.04
CA LEU A 50 25.74 -3.53 28.08
C LEU A 50 27.03 -4.02 27.37
N HIS A 51 28.21 -3.58 27.80
CA HIS A 51 29.49 -3.97 27.23
C HIS A 51 29.58 -3.83 25.70
N ASP A 52 29.10 -2.68 25.14
CA ASP A 52 29.14 -2.42 23.69
C ASP A 52 30.60 -2.23 23.19
N ILE A 53 31.20 -3.32 22.73
CA ILE A 53 32.59 -3.37 22.26
C ILE A 53 32.81 -2.47 21.04
N ASN A 54 31.82 -2.38 20.15
CA ASN A 54 31.91 -1.63 18.90
C ASN A 54 32.01 -0.11 19.09
N HIS A 55 31.51 0.39 20.21
CA HIS A 55 31.53 1.83 20.52
C HIS A 55 32.37 2.18 21.75
N ARG A 56 33.22 1.28 22.22
CA ARG A 56 34.00 1.41 23.44
C ARG A 56 34.75 2.75 23.56
N GLU A 57 35.45 3.16 22.52
CA GLU A 57 36.17 4.43 22.53
C GLU A 57 35.25 5.65 22.50
N ALA A 58 34.15 5.59 21.76
CA ALA A 58 33.14 6.66 21.70
C ALA A 58 32.45 6.83 23.06
N ILE A 59 32.13 5.74 23.75
CA ILE A 59 31.56 5.74 25.11
C ILE A 59 32.49 6.44 26.07
N GLN A 60 33.78 6.10 26.07
CA GLN A 60 34.78 6.73 26.97
C GLN A 60 34.92 8.24 26.71
N ARG A 61 34.96 8.64 25.42
CA ARG A 61 35.02 10.08 25.08
C ARG A 61 33.81 10.86 25.54
N VAL A 62 32.61 10.32 25.35
CA VAL A 62 31.35 10.96 25.73
C VAL A 62 31.23 11.11 27.26
N LEU A 63 31.62 10.09 28.01
CA LEU A 63 31.57 10.11 29.47
C LEU A 63 32.59 11.07 30.12
N LEU A 64 33.73 11.30 29.45
CA LEU A 64 34.79 12.22 29.92
C LEU A 64 34.52 13.70 29.61
N VAL A 65 33.46 14.03 28.91
CA VAL A 65 33.10 15.43 28.59
C VAL A 65 32.73 16.20 29.85
N GLN A 66 33.54 17.22 30.21
CA GLN A 66 33.25 18.12 31.33
C GLN A 66 32.65 19.46 30.88
N ASN A 67 32.92 19.91 29.63
CA ASN A 67 32.48 21.21 29.13
C ASN A 67 31.82 21.05 27.73
N ILE A 68 30.63 21.63 27.57
CA ILE A 68 29.83 21.55 26.35
C ILE A 68 30.37 22.41 25.19
N GLN A 69 31.16 23.43 25.50
CA GLN A 69 31.55 24.46 24.52
C GLN A 69 32.30 23.90 23.30
N ASN A 70 33.00 22.77 23.48
CA ASN A 70 33.85 22.16 22.45
C ASN A 70 33.35 20.77 22.01
N VAL A 71 32.05 20.50 22.13
CA VAL A 71 31.48 19.22 21.75
C VAL A 71 30.66 19.36 20.48
N PHE A 72 31.00 18.53 19.50
CA PHE A 72 30.34 18.50 18.20
C PHE A 72 30.00 17.06 17.81
N TRP A 73 28.93 16.87 17.01
CA TRP A 73 28.56 15.57 16.43
C TRP A 73 27.89 15.70 15.07
N HIS A 74 27.95 14.64 14.27
CA HIS A 74 27.12 14.49 13.10
C HIS A 74 25.70 14.06 13.52
N ARG A 75 24.64 14.54 12.87
CA ARG A 75 23.25 14.13 13.17
C ARG A 75 23.06 12.62 13.10
N MET A 76 23.63 11.98 12.09
CA MET A 76 23.55 10.53 11.92
C MET A 76 24.28 9.75 13.02
N CYS A 77 25.48 10.20 13.41
CA CYS A 77 26.24 9.59 14.50
C CYS A 77 25.48 9.71 15.82
N TYR A 78 24.94 10.89 16.13
CA TYR A 78 24.14 11.13 17.32
C TYR A 78 22.87 10.25 17.33
N ALA A 79 22.09 10.25 16.25
CA ALA A 79 20.86 9.46 16.15
C ALA A 79 21.13 7.94 16.28
N SER A 80 22.18 7.45 15.66
CA SER A 80 22.58 6.03 15.76
C SER A 80 23.07 5.66 17.16
N PHE A 81 23.87 6.53 17.80
CA PHE A 81 24.43 6.27 19.12
C PHE A 81 23.38 6.33 20.24
N THR A 82 22.38 7.23 20.13
CA THR A 82 21.29 7.41 21.12
C THR A 82 20.05 6.56 20.83
N SER A 83 20.05 5.75 19.77
CA SER A 83 18.89 4.94 19.35
C SER A 83 18.51 3.89 20.40
N LYS A 84 17.33 4.02 20.97
CA LYS A 84 16.76 3.05 21.93
C LYS A 84 16.67 1.64 21.35
N ASN A 85 16.34 1.52 20.06
CA ASN A 85 16.28 0.22 19.39
C ASN A 85 17.65 -0.47 19.27
N HIS A 86 18.72 0.30 19.07
CA HIS A 86 20.07 -0.26 19.07
C HIS A 86 20.51 -0.70 20.48
N ILE A 87 20.19 0.08 21.51
CA ILE A 87 20.49 -0.24 22.88
C ILE A 87 19.70 -1.46 23.36
N SER A 88 18.42 -1.57 23.01
CA SER A 88 17.58 -2.73 23.34
C SER A 88 18.08 -4.04 22.70
N ARG A 89 18.63 -3.96 21.48
CA ARG A 89 19.26 -5.14 20.83
C ARG A 89 20.55 -5.59 21.54
N LEU A 90 21.28 -4.67 22.17
CA LEU A 90 22.43 -5.00 23.00
C LEU A 90 21.97 -5.65 24.32
N GLN A 91 20.86 -5.21 24.92
CA GLN A 91 20.24 -5.84 26.07
C GLN A 91 19.82 -7.29 25.80
N GLN A 92 19.20 -7.56 24.64
CA GLN A 92 18.84 -8.92 24.22
C GLN A 92 20.07 -9.82 24.05
N LYS A 93 21.17 -9.30 23.50
CA LYS A 93 22.43 -10.06 23.36
C LYS A 93 23.13 -10.32 24.70
N SER A 94 22.97 -9.46 25.70
CA SER A 94 23.57 -9.65 27.02
C SER A 94 22.81 -10.64 27.90
N CYS A 95 21.51 -10.91 27.61
CA CYS A 95 20.74 -11.97 28.28
C CYS A 95 21.07 -13.37 27.78
N ASP A 96 21.62 -13.48 26.55
CA ASP A 96 22.01 -14.78 25.94
C ASP A 96 23.45 -15.21 26.26
N SER A 97 24.23 -14.39 26.99
CA SER A 97 25.68 -14.63 27.22
C SER A 97 26.07 -14.86 28.69
N SER A 98 25.19 -15.52 29.49
CA SER A 98 25.57 -16.04 30.78
C SER A 98 25.69 -17.57 30.79
N ALA A 99 26.54 -18.12 29.90
CA ALA A 99 27.08 -19.46 30.00
C ALA A 99 28.36 -19.54 29.18
N ASP A 100 29.45 -19.66 29.94
CA ASP A 100 30.74 -20.24 29.61
C ASP A 100 31.71 -19.56 28.60
N LEU A 101 32.78 -19.13 29.19
CA LEU A 101 34.11 -18.85 28.65
C LEU A 101 34.74 -20.15 28.09
N ASP A 102 35.22 -20.19 26.88
CA ASP A 102 36.67 -20.41 26.64
C ASP A 102 37.10 -20.17 25.18
N GLU A 103 38.37 -19.89 25.02
CA GLU A 103 39.10 -19.29 23.92
C GLU A 103 39.15 -20.03 22.59
N GLY A 104 39.30 -19.25 21.50
CA GLY A 104 40.37 -19.56 20.55
C GLY A 104 40.03 -19.67 19.07
N ALA A 105 40.45 -18.64 18.32
CA ALA A 105 40.95 -18.66 16.95
C ALA A 105 40.00 -18.87 15.75
N GLY A 106 40.05 -17.89 14.89
CA GLY A 106 39.38 -17.80 13.58
C GLY A 106 40.10 -18.57 12.44
N PRO A 107 39.78 -18.32 11.18
CA PRO A 107 39.48 -19.38 10.22
C PRO A 107 40.59 -19.66 9.20
N SER A 108 40.68 -20.86 8.70
CA SER A 108 41.34 -21.14 7.45
C SER A 108 40.73 -22.31 6.67
N LYS A 109 40.73 -22.13 5.37
CA LYS A 109 40.19 -22.98 4.32
C LYS A 109 41.00 -24.23 4.09
N ARG A 110 40.36 -25.30 3.61
CA ARG A 110 40.69 -26.32 2.65
C ARG A 110 41.08 -27.72 3.11
N ALA A 111 40.40 -28.60 2.45
CA ALA A 111 40.85 -29.85 1.77
C ALA A 111 40.57 -31.19 2.45
N ARG A 112 39.86 -31.98 1.61
CA ARG A 112 39.61 -33.42 1.67
C ARG A 112 40.79 -34.25 2.19
N THR A 113 40.49 -35.27 2.98
CA THR A 113 40.87 -36.68 2.72
C THR A 113 40.21 -37.59 3.77
N LEU A 114 39.61 -38.67 3.34
CA LEU A 114 39.38 -39.90 4.12
C LEU A 114 40.75 -40.56 4.41
N PRO A 115 40.95 -41.24 5.52
CA PRO A 115 40.52 -42.62 5.64
C PRO A 115 40.36 -43.22 7.09
N THR A 116 39.84 -44.43 7.10
CA THR A 116 40.05 -45.60 7.99
C THR A 116 39.57 -45.58 9.43
N MET A 117 38.71 -46.56 9.65
CA MET A 117 38.18 -47.04 10.92
C MET A 117 39.27 -47.43 11.93
N THR A 118 39.07 -47.01 13.18
CA THR A 118 39.40 -47.81 14.36
C THR A 118 38.38 -47.60 15.47
N ARG A 119 38.13 -48.65 16.24
CA ARG A 119 37.09 -48.84 17.25
C ARG A 119 37.08 -47.76 18.37
N SER A 120 35.84 -47.49 18.82
CA SER A 120 35.39 -46.78 20.02
C SER A 120 35.45 -45.26 20.01
N SER A 121 34.35 -44.68 19.50
CA SER A 121 33.74 -43.46 20.05
C SER A 121 32.24 -43.50 19.69
N VAL A 122 31.37 -43.36 20.69
CA VAL A 122 29.98 -43.07 20.50
C VAL A 122 29.93 -41.77 19.73
N ALA A 123 29.50 -41.82 18.49
CA ALA A 123 29.47 -40.64 17.61
C ALA A 123 28.49 -39.60 18.22
N THR A 124 29.04 -38.48 18.64
CA THR A 124 28.27 -37.33 19.06
C THR A 124 27.32 -36.88 17.93
N MET A 125 26.07 -36.58 18.23
CA MET A 125 25.09 -36.14 17.24
C MET A 125 25.53 -34.83 16.59
N LYS A 126 25.47 -34.75 15.25
CA LYS A 126 25.73 -33.50 14.51
C LYS A 126 24.40 -32.71 14.43
N TRP A 127 24.31 -31.64 15.19
CA TRP A 127 23.12 -30.80 15.27
C TRP A 127 22.86 -29.93 14.03
N ASP A 128 23.87 -29.72 13.19
CA ASP A 128 23.80 -29.04 11.89
C ASP A 128 23.23 -29.93 10.76
N ALA A 129 23.06 -31.22 11.03
CA ALA A 129 22.61 -32.24 10.08
C ALA A 129 21.26 -32.84 10.53
N CYS A 130 20.63 -33.62 9.66
CA CYS A 130 19.42 -34.38 10.03
C CYS A 130 19.71 -35.39 11.15
N MET A 131 19.02 -35.33 12.28
CA MET A 131 19.22 -36.19 13.45
C MET A 131 19.03 -37.69 13.15
N PHE A 132 18.29 -38.02 12.10
CA PHE A 132 18.01 -39.43 11.74
C PHE A 132 19.02 -40.05 10.76
N CYS A 133 19.56 -39.27 9.82
CA CYS A 133 20.55 -39.79 8.83
C CYS A 133 21.93 -39.16 8.95
N GLN A 134 22.10 -38.15 9.78
CA GLN A 134 23.36 -37.42 10.02
C GLN A 134 23.97 -36.78 8.76
N GLU A 135 23.15 -36.50 7.73
CA GLU A 135 23.59 -35.86 6.48
C GLU A 135 23.00 -34.47 6.35
N VAL A 136 23.79 -33.52 5.81
CA VAL A 136 23.36 -32.12 5.52
C VAL A 136 22.92 -32.01 4.06
N ASN A 137 23.57 -32.74 3.14
CA ASN A 137 23.30 -32.67 1.70
C ASN A 137 22.56 -33.92 1.22
N SER A 138 21.27 -34.00 1.47
CA SER A 138 20.37 -34.96 0.83
C SER A 138 19.48 -34.26 -0.20
N LYS A 139 18.84 -35.05 -1.07
CA LYS A 139 17.82 -34.55 -2.02
C LYS A 139 16.65 -33.83 -1.34
N PHE A 140 16.64 -33.75 -0.01
CA PHE A 140 15.52 -33.21 0.78
C PHE A 140 16.00 -32.07 1.68
N LYS A 141 15.19 -31.03 1.76
CA LYS A 141 15.45 -29.87 2.63
C LYS A 141 15.46 -30.28 4.11
N VAL A 142 16.47 -29.82 4.85
CA VAL A 142 16.54 -29.98 6.30
C VAL A 142 15.61 -28.95 6.96
N SER A 143 14.72 -29.43 7.83
CA SER A 143 13.79 -28.63 8.61
C SER A 143 14.15 -28.69 10.09
N MET A 144 13.85 -27.65 10.87
CA MET A 144 14.08 -27.61 12.31
C MET A 144 12.83 -28.09 13.07
N VAL A 145 13.03 -28.67 14.24
CA VAL A 145 11.92 -28.97 15.19
C VAL A 145 11.46 -27.67 15.80
N THR A 146 10.18 -27.29 15.58
CA THR A 146 9.63 -25.99 15.97
C THR A 146 8.47 -26.09 16.95
N THR A 147 8.03 -27.30 17.31
CA THR A 147 6.89 -27.49 18.23
C THR A 147 7.24 -28.47 19.35
N LEU A 148 6.81 -28.20 20.58
CA LEU A 148 6.98 -29.07 21.74
C LEU A 148 6.39 -30.46 21.49
N ASN A 149 5.21 -30.52 20.90
CA ASN A 149 4.56 -31.80 20.55
C ASN A 149 5.44 -32.68 19.63
N MET A 150 6.14 -32.07 18.67
CA MET A 150 7.06 -32.79 17.79
C MET A 150 8.32 -33.22 18.54
N SER A 151 8.86 -32.39 19.42
CA SER A 151 10.00 -32.70 20.29
C SER A 151 9.67 -33.94 21.15
N ASP A 152 8.54 -33.88 21.88
CA ASP A 152 8.12 -34.96 22.77
C ASP A 152 7.88 -36.26 22.01
N ARG A 153 7.27 -36.21 20.84
CA ARG A 153 7.05 -37.40 19.99
C ARG A 153 8.33 -38.06 19.53
N ILE A 154 9.34 -37.26 19.15
CA ILE A 154 10.65 -37.80 18.74
C ILE A 154 11.37 -38.37 19.94
N LEU A 155 11.37 -37.70 21.08
CA LEU A 155 12.00 -38.17 22.32
C LEU A 155 11.30 -39.45 22.85
N ALA A 156 9.97 -39.54 22.83
CA ALA A 156 9.25 -40.72 23.19
C ALA A 156 9.53 -41.91 22.26
N ALA A 157 9.57 -41.64 20.94
CA ALA A 157 9.82 -42.69 19.95
C ALA A 157 11.31 -43.11 19.89
N SER A 158 12.25 -42.27 20.28
CA SER A 158 13.67 -42.58 20.31
C SER A 158 14.00 -43.72 21.27
N LYS A 159 13.21 -43.93 22.31
CA LYS A 159 13.40 -45.05 23.26
C LYS A 159 13.34 -46.45 22.60
N TYR A 160 12.75 -46.52 21.40
CA TYR A 160 12.64 -47.75 20.62
C TYR A 160 13.72 -47.88 19.51
N ASP A 161 14.64 -46.93 19.40
CA ASP A 161 15.79 -46.98 18.48
C ASP A 161 17.10 -46.94 19.29
N GLN A 162 17.87 -48.03 19.26
CA GLN A 162 19.06 -48.19 20.10
C GLN A 162 20.12 -47.12 19.91
N VAL A 163 20.25 -46.54 18.72
CA VAL A 163 21.25 -45.49 18.39
C VAL A 163 20.73 -44.13 18.84
N LEU A 164 19.53 -43.81 18.48
CA LEU A 164 18.92 -42.51 18.80
C LEU A 164 18.65 -42.34 20.28
N SER A 165 18.29 -43.42 20.99
CA SER A 165 18.07 -43.39 22.44
C SER A 165 19.31 -43.01 23.23
N VAL A 166 20.48 -43.47 22.79
CA VAL A 166 21.79 -43.11 23.41
C VAL A 166 22.19 -41.67 23.06
N GLN A 167 21.96 -41.26 21.80
CA GLN A 167 22.34 -39.95 21.34
C GLN A 167 21.46 -38.81 21.92
N LEU A 168 20.22 -39.09 22.22
CA LEU A 168 19.24 -38.14 22.80
C LEU A 168 19.05 -38.29 24.30
N ALA A 169 19.81 -39.20 24.99
CA ALA A 169 19.63 -39.49 26.41
C ALA A 169 19.77 -38.27 27.34
N SER A 170 20.54 -37.27 26.94
CA SER A 170 20.73 -36.01 27.70
C SER A 170 19.90 -34.86 27.23
N VAL A 171 19.05 -35.03 26.21
CA VAL A 171 18.26 -33.96 25.58
C VAL A 171 16.83 -34.02 26.10
N SER A 172 16.43 -32.99 26.83
CA SER A 172 15.04 -32.85 27.34
C SER A 172 14.13 -32.08 26.39
N ASP A 173 14.68 -31.27 25.51
CA ASP A 173 13.95 -30.46 24.52
C ASP A 173 14.75 -30.34 23.21
N LEU A 174 14.16 -30.84 22.13
CA LEU A 174 14.78 -30.80 20.80
C LEU A 174 14.69 -29.42 20.13
N ILE A 175 13.82 -28.55 20.63
CA ILE A 175 13.75 -27.15 20.11
C ILE A 175 14.95 -26.37 20.65
N ALA A 176 15.22 -26.50 21.95
CA ALA A 176 16.36 -25.88 22.60
C ALA A 176 17.71 -26.42 22.06
N ALA A 177 17.73 -27.68 21.63
CA ALA A 177 18.88 -28.34 21.01
C ALA A 177 19.00 -28.08 19.49
N GLU A 178 18.15 -27.20 18.90
CA GLU A 178 18.08 -26.91 17.46
C GLU A 178 17.99 -28.17 16.57
N GLY A 179 17.22 -29.19 17.03
CA GLY A 179 17.10 -30.46 16.34
C GLY A 179 16.62 -30.31 14.90
N ARG A 180 17.36 -30.94 13.97
CA ARG A 180 17.11 -30.84 12.53
C ARG A 180 16.76 -32.18 11.93
N TYR A 181 15.86 -32.19 10.92
CA TYR A 181 15.40 -33.41 10.30
C TYR A 181 15.02 -33.22 8.83
N HIS A 182 15.10 -34.30 8.05
CA HIS A 182 14.39 -34.36 6.77
C HIS A 182 13.02 -34.98 6.98
N THR A 183 11.98 -34.40 6.40
CA THR A 183 10.60 -34.93 6.53
C THR A 183 10.50 -36.42 6.17
N PRO A 184 11.10 -36.92 5.08
CA PRO A 184 11.08 -38.35 4.78
C PRO A 184 11.80 -39.22 5.83
N CYS A 185 12.91 -38.74 6.42
CA CYS A 185 13.64 -39.47 7.46
C CYS A 185 12.81 -39.56 8.74
N TYR A 186 12.16 -38.47 9.13
CA TYR A 186 11.23 -38.42 10.25
C TYR A 186 10.04 -39.40 10.07
N MET A 187 9.43 -39.39 8.88
CA MET A 187 8.31 -40.30 8.58
C MET A 187 8.77 -41.77 8.55
N LYS A 188 9.98 -42.04 8.06
CA LYS A 188 10.57 -43.41 8.07
C LYS A 188 10.86 -43.87 9.50
N PHE A 189 11.35 -42.99 10.35
CA PHE A 189 11.61 -43.26 11.76
C PHE A 189 10.31 -43.58 12.50
N LEU A 190 9.27 -42.78 12.35
CA LEU A 190 7.96 -43.07 12.98
C LEU A 190 7.37 -44.40 12.51
N ARG A 191 7.44 -44.74 11.22
CA ARG A 191 6.97 -46.04 10.68
C ARG A 191 7.77 -47.21 11.22
N LYS A 192 9.05 -47.05 11.49
CA LYS A 192 9.91 -48.09 12.05
C LYS A 192 9.55 -48.36 13.53
N THR A 193 9.27 -47.30 14.28
CA THR A 193 8.91 -47.41 15.69
C THR A 193 7.43 -47.89 15.92
N THR A 194 6.55 -47.70 14.93
CA THR A 194 5.17 -48.24 14.96
C THR A 194 5.07 -49.70 14.50
N LYS A 195 5.99 -50.24 13.73
CA LYS A 195 5.98 -51.61 13.22
C LYS A 195 6.41 -52.69 14.25
N THR A 196 6.89 -52.32 15.43
CA THR A 196 7.26 -53.25 16.49
C THR A 196 6.09 -53.69 17.41
N LYS A 197 4.87 -53.23 17.08
CA LYS A 197 3.65 -53.70 17.81
C LYS A 197 2.49 -53.88 16.82
N ASP A 198 2.44 -54.98 16.12
CA ASP A 198 1.18 -55.50 15.59
C ASP A 198 1.33 -56.98 15.26
N ASN A 199 0.91 -57.80 16.19
CA ASN A 199 0.33 -59.09 15.92
C ASN A 199 -0.64 -59.39 17.06
N SER A 200 -1.86 -58.93 16.91
CA SER A 200 -3.09 -59.60 17.35
C SER A 200 -4.29 -58.68 17.08
N SER A 201 -5.26 -59.16 16.34
CA SER A 201 -6.63 -58.66 16.28
C SER A 201 -7.29 -58.89 17.64
N SER A 202 -7.04 -58.08 18.62
CA SER A 202 -7.93 -57.98 19.78
C SER A 202 -8.96 -56.90 19.45
N SER A 203 -10.23 -57.27 19.36
CA SER A 203 -11.34 -56.32 19.41
C SER A 203 -11.08 -55.38 20.59
N ASP A 204 -11.30 -54.04 20.38
CA ASP A 204 -11.12 -53.01 21.41
C ASP A 204 -12.24 -53.26 22.48
N LEU A 205 -11.96 -54.18 23.38
CA LEU A 205 -12.94 -54.70 24.38
C LEU A 205 -13.38 -53.56 25.30
N ALA A 206 -12.47 -52.63 25.60
CA ALA A 206 -12.77 -51.46 26.43
C ALA A 206 -13.76 -50.52 25.69
N MET A 207 -13.64 -50.36 24.37
CA MET A 207 -14.58 -49.59 23.56
C MET A 207 -15.97 -50.25 23.54
N GLU A 208 -16.04 -51.58 23.43
CA GLU A 208 -17.32 -52.26 23.46
C GLU A 208 -18.02 -52.13 24.83
N TRP A 209 -17.28 -52.28 25.95
CA TRP A 209 -17.83 -52.02 27.27
C TRP A 209 -18.27 -50.58 27.49
N LEU A 210 -17.49 -49.58 26.99
CA LEU A 210 -17.88 -48.18 27.03
C LEU A 210 -19.18 -47.94 26.25
N LEU A 211 -19.32 -48.54 25.07
CA LEU A 211 -20.52 -48.40 24.25
C LEU A 211 -21.73 -49.03 24.93
N GLU A 212 -21.54 -50.18 25.58
CA GLU A 212 -22.61 -50.89 26.33
C GLU A 212 -23.04 -50.04 27.53
N GLU A 213 -22.09 -49.43 28.24
CA GLU A 213 -22.38 -48.55 29.37
C GLU A 213 -23.14 -47.28 28.92
N LEU A 214 -22.66 -46.55 27.90
CA LEU A 214 -23.29 -45.33 27.39
C LEU A 214 -24.66 -45.58 26.76
N THR A 215 -24.94 -46.80 26.27
CA THR A 215 -26.21 -47.14 25.62
C THR A 215 -27.13 -48.00 26.49
N SER A 216 -26.81 -48.21 27.77
CA SER A 216 -27.69 -48.87 28.73
C SER A 216 -28.98 -48.06 28.94
N THR A 217 -30.07 -48.75 29.31
CA THR A 217 -31.39 -48.13 29.56
C THR A 217 -31.37 -47.05 30.65
N GLU A 218 -30.39 -47.12 31.56
CA GLU A 218 -30.24 -46.16 32.67
C GLU A 218 -29.40 -44.94 32.26
N ASN A 219 -28.50 -45.09 31.26
CA ASN A 219 -27.51 -44.12 30.92
C ASN A 219 -27.76 -43.42 29.56
N ILE A 220 -28.64 -43.94 28.71
CA ILE A 220 -28.88 -43.47 27.36
C ILE A 220 -29.46 -42.06 27.30
N SER A 221 -30.06 -41.62 28.40
CA SER A 221 -30.61 -40.25 28.54
C SER A 221 -29.66 -39.26 29.19
N ASN A 222 -28.41 -39.63 29.47
CA ASN A 222 -27.44 -38.75 30.11
C ASN A 222 -26.59 -38.01 29.08
N VAL A 223 -26.20 -36.80 29.42
CA VAL A 223 -25.24 -35.97 28.67
C VAL A 223 -23.85 -36.19 29.26
N TYR A 224 -22.86 -36.40 28.39
CA TYR A 224 -21.49 -36.64 28.83
C TYR A 224 -20.53 -35.66 28.17
N GLU A 225 -19.49 -35.22 28.90
CA GLU A 225 -18.34 -34.55 28.31
C GLU A 225 -17.41 -35.59 27.66
N LEU A 226 -16.88 -35.29 26.46
CA LEU A 226 -15.94 -36.20 25.80
C LEU A 226 -14.68 -36.48 26.63
N ALA A 227 -14.27 -35.53 27.46
CA ALA A 227 -13.18 -35.71 28.41
C ALA A 227 -13.50 -36.78 29.46
N GLU A 228 -14.69 -36.74 30.05
CA GLU A 228 -15.18 -37.70 31.03
C GLU A 228 -15.32 -39.07 30.40
N VAL A 229 -15.88 -39.16 29.20
CA VAL A 229 -15.99 -40.40 28.43
C VAL A 229 -14.63 -41.00 28.10
N TRP A 230 -13.62 -40.14 27.84
CA TRP A 230 -12.24 -40.58 27.64
C TRP A 230 -11.64 -41.16 28.93
N ASP A 231 -11.81 -40.49 30.07
CA ASP A 231 -11.30 -40.97 31.36
C ASP A 231 -11.93 -42.29 31.75
N ARG A 232 -13.22 -42.45 31.49
CA ARG A 232 -13.98 -43.69 31.69
C ARG A 232 -13.48 -44.80 30.78
N TYR A 233 -13.20 -44.51 29.53
CA TYR A 233 -12.55 -45.44 28.60
C TYR A 233 -11.18 -45.91 29.11
N CYS A 234 -10.37 -45.02 29.65
CA CYS A 234 -9.09 -45.38 30.24
C CYS A 234 -9.23 -46.32 31.42
N VAL A 235 -10.18 -46.09 32.30
CA VAL A 235 -10.48 -46.99 33.46
C VAL A 235 -10.97 -48.36 32.98
N LEU A 236 -11.85 -48.41 31.98
CA LEU A 236 -12.32 -49.66 31.38
C LEU A 236 -11.20 -50.44 30.68
N ALA A 237 -10.28 -49.74 30.00
CA ALA A 237 -9.11 -50.35 29.37
C ALA A 237 -8.16 -50.97 30.38
N GLU A 238 -7.95 -50.31 31.52
CA GLU A 238 -7.15 -50.80 32.65
C GLU A 238 -7.82 -51.99 33.29
N THR A 239 -9.14 -51.94 33.51
CA THR A 239 -9.95 -53.03 34.08
C THR A 239 -10.00 -54.28 33.19
N ALA A 240 -10.00 -54.06 31.88
CA ALA A 240 -9.99 -55.12 30.88
C ALA A 240 -8.59 -55.66 30.57
N GLU A 241 -7.53 -55.09 31.18
CA GLU A 241 -6.11 -55.40 30.91
C GLU A 241 -5.76 -55.25 29.39
N VAL A 242 -6.46 -54.39 28.66
CA VAL A 242 -6.28 -54.17 27.22
C VAL A 242 -5.47 -52.88 27.01
N PRO A 243 -4.39 -52.90 26.21
CA PRO A 243 -3.62 -51.70 25.95
C PRO A 243 -4.42 -50.69 25.13
N ILE A 244 -4.45 -49.44 25.58
CA ILE A 244 -5.10 -48.35 24.85
C ILE A 244 -4.41 -48.20 23.48
N PRO A 245 -5.16 -48.20 22.37
CA PRO A 245 -4.59 -48.07 21.03
C PRO A 245 -3.71 -46.81 20.90
N SER A 246 -2.54 -46.97 20.36
CA SER A 246 -1.56 -45.86 20.19
C SER A 246 -2.11 -44.73 19.32
N SER A 247 -3.08 -45.03 18.46
CA SER A 247 -3.83 -44.05 17.64
C SER A 247 -4.71 -43.13 18.48
N TYR A 248 -5.28 -43.62 19.62
CA TYR A 248 -6.10 -42.80 20.52
C TYR A 248 -5.23 -41.92 21.42
N LEU A 249 -4.08 -42.43 21.86
CA LEU A 249 -3.11 -41.69 22.69
C LEU A 249 -2.44 -40.58 21.88
N SER A 250 -2.21 -40.80 20.57
CA SER A 250 -1.55 -39.84 19.69
C SER A 250 -2.48 -38.77 19.13
N ARG A 251 -3.77 -39.04 18.99
CA ARG A 251 -4.81 -38.14 18.52
C ARG A 251 -6.14 -38.45 19.18
N ARG A 252 -6.56 -37.67 20.15
CA ARG A 252 -7.90 -37.77 20.75
C ARG A 252 -9.02 -37.61 19.70
N SER A 253 -8.77 -36.95 18.58
CA SER A 253 -9.71 -36.91 17.45
C SER A 253 -10.05 -38.30 16.87
N THR A 254 -9.09 -39.23 16.86
CA THR A 254 -9.33 -40.59 16.35
C THR A 254 -10.25 -41.39 17.28
N PHE A 255 -10.12 -41.20 18.59
CA PHE A 255 -11.05 -41.76 19.56
C PHE A 255 -12.45 -41.17 19.38
N LYS A 256 -12.56 -39.83 19.27
CA LYS A 256 -13.81 -39.12 18.98
C LYS A 256 -14.48 -39.65 17.70
N GLU A 257 -13.75 -39.74 16.60
CA GLU A 257 -14.28 -40.18 15.31
C GLU A 257 -14.83 -41.61 15.39
N LYS A 258 -14.12 -42.48 16.08
CA LYS A 258 -14.53 -43.86 16.24
C LYS A 258 -15.74 -43.98 17.17
N LEU A 259 -15.79 -43.23 18.25
CA LEU A 259 -16.93 -43.14 19.15
C LEU A 259 -18.14 -42.53 18.44
N GLN A 260 -17.96 -41.47 17.69
CA GLN A 260 -18.99 -40.80 16.88
C GLN A 260 -19.57 -41.76 15.80
N GLN A 261 -18.73 -42.56 15.17
CA GLN A 261 -19.17 -43.54 14.16
C GLN A 261 -20.05 -44.64 14.78
N ARG A 262 -19.71 -45.07 16.03
CA ARG A 262 -20.42 -46.14 16.72
C ARG A 262 -21.72 -45.67 17.40
N LEU A 263 -21.78 -44.41 17.83
CA LEU A 263 -22.90 -43.79 18.53
C LEU A 263 -23.79 -42.94 17.61
N ARG A 264 -23.59 -42.96 16.30
CA ARG A 264 -24.16 -42.03 15.28
C ARG A 264 -25.70 -41.88 15.38
N ASN A 265 -26.43 -42.92 15.82
CA ASN A 265 -27.88 -42.90 15.93
C ASN A 265 -28.38 -42.75 17.37
N LYS A 266 -27.52 -42.60 18.34
CA LYS A 266 -27.85 -42.54 19.77
C LYS A 266 -27.42 -41.27 20.45
N TYR A 267 -26.27 -40.67 20.01
CA TYR A 267 -25.72 -39.45 20.53
C TYR A 267 -25.29 -38.52 19.43
N GLU A 268 -25.56 -37.24 19.62
CA GLU A 268 -25.04 -36.13 18.81
C GLU A 268 -23.86 -35.50 19.55
N PHE A 269 -22.78 -35.17 18.79
CA PHE A 269 -21.55 -34.59 19.36
C PHE A 269 -21.56 -33.06 19.12
N ILE A 270 -21.87 -32.31 20.16
CA ILE A 270 -21.98 -30.86 20.14
C ILE A 270 -20.69 -30.25 20.66
N ASN A 271 -20.07 -29.37 19.88
CA ASN A 271 -18.89 -28.60 20.33
C ASN A 271 -19.36 -27.33 21.04
N LEU A 272 -19.02 -27.18 22.31
CA LEU A 272 -19.27 -25.97 23.09
C LEU A 272 -17.91 -25.42 23.57
N ASP A 273 -17.52 -24.25 23.09
CA ASP A 273 -16.26 -23.59 23.38
C ASP A 273 -15.04 -24.50 23.20
N GLN A 274 -14.46 -25.01 24.25
CA GLN A 274 -13.34 -25.96 24.22
C GLN A 274 -13.74 -27.39 24.56
N GLU A 275 -15.01 -27.63 24.85
CA GLU A 275 -15.53 -28.91 25.29
C GLU A 275 -16.42 -29.54 24.22
N ILE A 276 -16.47 -30.85 24.21
CA ILE A 276 -17.33 -31.64 23.31
C ILE A 276 -18.28 -32.45 24.17
N LEU A 277 -19.58 -32.19 23.99
CA LEU A 277 -20.65 -32.89 24.69
C LEU A 277 -21.24 -33.96 23.80
N LEU A 278 -21.53 -35.13 24.39
CA LEU A 278 -22.34 -36.22 23.83
C LEU A 278 -23.77 -36.03 24.33
N VAL A 279 -24.67 -35.68 23.41
CA VAL A 279 -26.08 -35.44 23.75
C VAL A 279 -26.93 -36.49 23.08
N PRO A 280 -27.83 -37.20 23.83
CA PRO A 280 -28.72 -38.16 23.23
C PRO A 280 -29.57 -37.57 22.11
N VAL A 281 -29.71 -38.31 21.00
CA VAL A 281 -30.49 -37.86 19.82
C VAL A 281 -31.97 -37.65 20.16
N GLU A 282 -32.46 -38.33 21.17
CA GLU A 282 -33.84 -38.21 21.68
C GLU A 282 -34.13 -36.81 22.26
N PHE A 283 -33.10 -36.07 22.66
CA PHE A 283 -33.21 -34.71 23.17
C PHE A 283 -33.19 -33.65 22.06
N GLY A 284 -33.22 -33.99 20.81
CA GLY A 284 -33.00 -33.25 19.56
C GLY A 284 -33.38 -31.77 19.47
N HIS A 285 -34.08 -31.17 20.40
CA HIS A 285 -34.38 -29.75 20.56
C HIS A 285 -34.65 -29.40 22.04
N VAL A 286 -34.11 -30.15 23.00
CA VAL A 286 -34.25 -29.80 24.42
C VAL A 286 -33.25 -28.73 24.80
N PRO A 287 -33.69 -27.68 25.53
CA PRO A 287 -32.81 -26.61 25.96
C PRO A 287 -31.60 -27.09 26.77
N LEU A 288 -30.45 -26.48 26.54
CA LEU A 288 -29.18 -26.85 27.17
C LEU A 288 -29.23 -26.85 28.72
N SER A 289 -30.11 -26.04 29.31
CA SER A 289 -30.31 -25.95 30.75
C SER A 289 -30.89 -27.23 31.39
N ILE A 290 -31.64 -28.03 30.62
CA ILE A 290 -32.16 -29.33 31.08
C ILE A 290 -31.08 -30.43 30.92
N LEU A 291 -30.18 -30.26 29.96
CA LEU A 291 -29.08 -31.17 29.69
C LEU A 291 -27.92 -31.02 30.69
N LEU A 292 -27.83 -29.84 31.35
CA LEU A 292 -26.80 -29.50 32.33
C LEU A 292 -27.36 -29.48 33.77
N SER A 293 -28.24 -30.42 34.12
CA SER A 293 -28.97 -30.40 35.39
C SER A 293 -28.15 -30.63 36.68
N GLU A 294 -26.85 -30.80 36.60
CA GLU A 294 -25.95 -30.66 37.74
C GLU A 294 -24.92 -29.57 37.46
N PRO A 295 -25.18 -28.32 37.85
CA PRO A 295 -24.21 -27.24 37.65
C PRO A 295 -23.05 -27.41 38.61
N LYS A 296 -21.81 -27.49 38.10
CA LYS A 296 -20.63 -27.15 38.88
C LYS A 296 -20.81 -25.68 39.34
N GLU A 297 -20.76 -25.43 40.63
CA GLU A 297 -21.12 -24.18 41.32
C GLU A 297 -20.39 -22.94 40.77
N ASP A 298 -19.38 -23.08 39.90
CA ASP A 298 -18.54 -22.00 39.33
C ASP A 298 -18.72 -21.77 37.82
N SER A 299 -19.67 -22.39 37.12
CA SER A 299 -19.85 -22.12 35.70
C SER A 299 -20.64 -20.81 35.45
N LEU A 300 -20.22 -20.01 34.46
CA LEU A 300 -20.94 -18.79 34.01
C LEU A 300 -22.42 -19.11 33.69
N ILE A 301 -22.72 -20.30 33.24
CA ILE A 301 -24.07 -20.75 32.85
C ILE A 301 -24.98 -20.86 34.09
N SER A 302 -24.48 -21.34 35.25
CA SER A 302 -25.26 -21.48 36.48
C SER A 302 -25.78 -20.12 37.00
N LYS A 303 -25.10 -19.04 36.71
CA LYS A 303 -25.50 -17.68 37.10
C LYS A 303 -26.69 -17.13 36.29
N TYR A 304 -26.90 -17.63 35.08
CA TYR A 304 -27.88 -17.12 34.15
C TYR A 304 -29.10 -17.99 33.93
N THR A 305 -29.05 -19.31 34.32
CA THR A 305 -30.17 -20.24 34.13
C THR A 305 -31.39 -19.99 35.06
N ALA A 306 -31.27 -19.05 35.99
CA ALA A 306 -32.34 -18.71 36.93
C ALA A 306 -33.33 -17.67 36.41
N SER A 307 -33.13 -17.05 35.20
CA SER A 307 -34.05 -16.04 34.71
C SER A 307 -35.03 -16.57 33.66
N GLU A 308 -36.32 -16.31 33.88
CA GLU A 308 -37.38 -16.44 32.85
C GLU A 308 -36.97 -15.65 31.59
N GLY A 309 -36.94 -16.25 30.41
CA GLY A 309 -36.50 -15.63 29.17
C GLY A 309 -35.10 -16.03 28.69
N PHE A 310 -34.21 -16.57 29.55
CA PHE A 310 -32.89 -17.02 29.09
C PHE A 310 -32.99 -18.18 28.08
N MET A 311 -33.98 -19.04 28.27
CA MET A 311 -34.28 -20.15 27.34
C MET A 311 -34.71 -19.68 25.95
N GLU A 312 -35.46 -18.60 25.88
CA GLU A 312 -35.86 -17.99 24.60
C GLU A 312 -34.62 -17.46 23.87
N LEU A 313 -33.69 -16.80 24.59
CA LEU A 313 -32.42 -16.32 24.00
C LEU A 313 -31.57 -17.49 23.47
N ILE A 314 -31.49 -18.60 24.19
CA ILE A 314 -30.80 -19.80 23.69
C ILE A 314 -31.44 -20.33 22.41
N HIS A 315 -32.76 -20.41 22.35
CA HIS A 315 -33.48 -20.87 21.17
C HIS A 315 -33.19 -19.96 19.95
N VAL A 316 -33.25 -18.65 20.16
CA VAL A 316 -32.91 -17.70 19.11
C VAL A 316 -31.46 -17.87 18.67
N ALA A 317 -30.51 -17.96 19.59
CA ALA A 317 -29.09 -18.17 19.28
C ALA A 317 -28.84 -19.46 18.50
N LEU A 318 -29.45 -20.60 18.90
CA LEU A 318 -29.32 -21.86 18.19
C LEU A 318 -29.93 -21.81 16.79
N LYS A 319 -31.09 -21.15 16.64
CA LYS A 319 -31.71 -20.96 15.34
C LYS A 319 -30.81 -20.12 14.42
N LEU A 320 -30.34 -18.96 14.89
CA LEU A 320 -29.43 -18.11 14.13
C LEU A 320 -28.14 -18.85 13.74
N ARG A 321 -27.57 -19.64 14.66
CA ARG A 321 -26.43 -20.48 14.39
C ARG A 321 -26.72 -21.50 13.28
N GLY A 322 -27.87 -22.12 13.33
CA GLY A 322 -28.35 -23.09 12.31
C GLY A 322 -28.47 -22.41 10.94
N ASP A 323 -29.12 -21.26 10.89
CA ASP A 323 -29.29 -20.45 9.66
C ASP A 323 -27.94 -20.04 9.08
N ILE A 324 -26.98 -19.59 9.92
CA ILE A 324 -25.62 -19.24 9.50
C ILE A 324 -24.90 -20.45 8.89
N LEU A 325 -25.00 -21.62 9.51
CA LEU A 325 -24.34 -22.84 9.01
C LEU A 325 -25.01 -23.40 7.74
N ALA A 326 -26.26 -23.07 7.50
CA ALA A 326 -27.00 -23.46 6.28
C ALA A 326 -26.74 -22.54 5.10
N GLN A 327 -26.34 -21.28 5.35
CA GLN A 327 -26.11 -20.28 4.31
C GLN A 327 -25.06 -20.75 3.28
N PRO A 328 -25.20 -20.47 1.99
CA PRO A 328 -24.19 -20.75 0.97
C PRO A 328 -22.85 -20.10 1.30
N ALA A 329 -21.75 -20.76 0.97
CA ALA A 329 -20.44 -20.14 1.10
C ALA A 329 -20.26 -19.04 0.06
N TYR A 330 -19.73 -17.89 0.47
CA TYR A 330 -19.30 -16.82 -0.42
C TYR A 330 -18.31 -17.36 -1.45
N LYS A 331 -18.49 -16.97 -2.69
CA LYS A 331 -17.68 -17.42 -3.82
C LYS A 331 -17.09 -16.21 -4.55
N GLY A 332 -15.89 -16.36 -5.05
CA GLY A 332 -15.21 -15.28 -5.77
C GLY A 332 -14.51 -14.27 -4.85
N PHE A 333 -14.16 -13.12 -5.45
CA PHE A 333 -13.42 -12.05 -4.75
C PHE A 333 -14.11 -10.69 -4.90
N VAL A 334 -15.41 -10.67 -5.19
CA VAL A 334 -16.21 -9.44 -5.30
C VAL A 334 -16.53 -8.90 -3.91
N VAL A 335 -16.28 -7.62 -3.70
CA VAL A 335 -16.61 -6.92 -2.45
C VAL A 335 -17.63 -5.85 -2.76
N SER A 336 -18.92 -6.25 -2.81
CA SER A 336 -20.05 -5.34 -2.98
C SER A 336 -21.05 -5.49 -1.85
N GLU A 337 -21.97 -4.54 -1.71
CA GLU A 337 -23.02 -4.62 -0.70
C GLU A 337 -23.97 -5.79 -0.96
N GLU A 338 -24.28 -6.07 -2.22
CA GLU A 338 -25.10 -7.23 -2.63
C GLU A 338 -24.44 -8.53 -2.19
N GLU A 339 -23.14 -8.69 -2.38
CA GLU A 339 -22.40 -9.87 -1.96
C GLU A 339 -22.29 -9.96 -0.42
N MET A 340 -22.20 -8.84 0.28
CA MET A 340 -22.24 -8.81 1.74
C MET A 340 -23.61 -9.29 2.27
N ILE A 341 -24.70 -8.88 1.65
CA ILE A 341 -26.07 -9.28 2.00
C ILE A 341 -26.26 -10.76 1.67
N SER A 342 -25.83 -11.21 0.49
CA SER A 342 -26.04 -12.58 0.00
C SER A 342 -25.41 -13.64 0.91
N CYS A 343 -24.34 -13.32 1.62
CA CYS A 343 -23.65 -14.26 2.51
C CYS A 343 -24.20 -14.28 3.95
N ILE A 344 -25.23 -13.47 4.25
CA ILE A 344 -25.82 -13.34 5.59
C ILE A 344 -27.24 -13.89 5.57
N PRO A 345 -27.66 -14.73 6.54
CA PRO A 345 -29.06 -15.13 6.67
C PRO A 345 -29.97 -13.94 6.99
N ASP A 346 -31.15 -13.88 6.39
CA ASP A 346 -32.16 -12.83 6.66
C ASP A 346 -32.51 -12.74 8.14
N SER A 347 -32.59 -13.88 8.81
CA SER A 347 -32.88 -13.94 10.26
C SER A 347 -31.80 -13.23 11.09
N LEU A 348 -30.53 -13.42 10.75
CA LEU A 348 -29.40 -12.75 11.42
C LEU A 348 -29.39 -11.25 11.10
N PHE A 349 -29.64 -10.91 9.85
CA PHE A 349 -29.67 -9.51 9.42
C PHE A 349 -30.78 -8.74 10.16
N MET A 350 -31.99 -9.27 10.19
CA MET A 350 -33.12 -8.67 10.90
C MET A 350 -32.91 -8.60 12.41
N PHE A 351 -32.36 -9.66 13.01
CA PHE A 351 -32.02 -9.68 14.44
C PHE A 351 -31.06 -8.55 14.81
N LEU A 352 -29.97 -8.41 14.07
CA LEU A 352 -28.99 -7.34 14.32
C LEU A 352 -29.57 -5.95 14.00
N ARG A 353 -30.40 -5.81 12.97
CA ARG A 353 -31.04 -4.56 12.63
C ARG A 353 -31.93 -4.05 13.77
N VAL A 354 -32.72 -4.95 14.37
CA VAL A 354 -33.55 -4.63 15.55
C VAL A 354 -32.67 -4.29 16.76
N MET A 355 -31.59 -5.01 16.99
CA MET A 355 -30.65 -4.72 18.08
C MET A 355 -30.01 -3.34 17.96
N PHE A 356 -29.66 -2.91 16.74
CA PHE A 356 -29.02 -1.62 16.50
C PHE A 356 -29.94 -0.44 16.46
N GLY A 357 -31.17 -0.61 16.01
CA GLY A 357 -32.11 0.46 15.75
C GLY A 357 -33.38 0.44 16.61
N GLY A 358 -33.60 -0.61 17.42
CA GLY A 358 -34.81 -0.77 18.20
C GLY A 358 -36.08 -0.90 17.33
N GLN A 359 -37.24 -0.69 17.94
CA GLN A 359 -38.51 -0.77 17.23
C GLN A 359 -38.72 0.33 16.19
N SER A 360 -38.05 1.47 16.32
CA SER A 360 -38.19 2.60 15.38
C SER A 360 -37.76 2.30 13.94
N LEU A 361 -36.91 1.28 13.72
CA LEU A 361 -36.52 0.81 12.36
C LEU A 361 -37.59 -0.05 11.67
N LEU A 362 -38.63 -0.46 12.39
CA LEU A 362 -39.76 -1.21 11.81
C LEU A 362 -40.88 -0.27 11.32
N GLU A 363 -40.79 1.04 11.65
CA GLU A 363 -41.88 2.04 11.47
C GLU A 363 -41.47 3.24 10.58
N VAL A 364 -40.32 3.20 9.83
CA VAL A 364 -39.79 4.39 9.12
C VAL A 364 -40.54 4.67 7.81
N ASP A 365 -41.19 5.84 7.78
CA ASP A 365 -41.64 6.56 6.57
C ASP A 365 -40.44 7.24 5.88
N GLN A 366 -40.31 7.09 4.57
CA GLN A 366 -39.09 7.19 3.74
C GLN A 366 -38.70 8.60 3.23
N GLU A 367 -38.97 9.72 3.88
CA GLU A 367 -38.82 11.03 3.21
C GLU A 367 -37.74 12.01 3.76
N ASP A 368 -36.83 11.62 4.63
CA ASP A 368 -35.83 12.54 5.19
C ASP A 368 -34.38 12.15 4.83
N GLU A 369 -33.67 12.99 4.03
CA GLU A 369 -32.25 12.75 3.63
C GLU A 369 -31.29 12.61 4.82
N THR A 370 -31.58 13.24 5.95
CA THR A 370 -30.77 13.12 7.18
C THR A 370 -31.01 11.77 7.87
N ALA A 371 -32.23 11.23 7.77
CA ALA A 371 -32.58 9.90 8.23
C ALA A 371 -31.90 8.83 7.38
N GLN A 372 -31.82 9.02 6.07
CA GLN A 372 -31.20 8.09 5.12
C GLN A 372 -29.69 7.90 5.37
N ASN A 373 -28.94 8.99 5.56
CA ASN A 373 -27.50 8.91 5.89
C ASN A 373 -27.23 8.21 7.24
N LYS A 374 -28.14 8.30 8.18
CA LYS A 374 -28.07 7.65 9.48
C LYS A 374 -28.41 6.17 9.38
N GLU A 375 -29.35 5.83 8.51
CA GLU A 375 -29.74 4.46 8.18
C GLU A 375 -28.62 3.71 7.47
N ASP A 376 -27.96 4.31 6.45
CA ASP A 376 -26.79 3.76 5.76
C ASP A 376 -25.64 3.45 6.72
N GLY A 377 -25.39 4.33 7.69
CA GLY A 377 -24.37 4.11 8.72
C GLY A 377 -24.71 2.92 9.63
N THR A 378 -25.97 2.71 9.96
CA THR A 378 -26.43 1.58 10.78
C THR A 378 -26.39 0.29 9.99
N GLN A 379 -26.85 0.29 8.74
CA GLN A 379 -26.80 -0.87 7.85
C GLN A 379 -25.37 -1.38 7.67
N ARG A 380 -24.40 -0.51 7.41
CA ARG A 380 -22.98 -0.90 7.31
C ARG A 380 -22.46 -1.59 8.57
N LYS A 381 -22.86 -1.14 9.77
CA LYS A 381 -22.48 -1.76 11.05
C LYS A 381 -23.13 -3.13 11.22
N VAL A 382 -24.42 -3.26 10.90
CA VAL A 382 -25.16 -4.52 10.92
C VAL A 382 -24.49 -5.54 9.98
N LEU A 383 -24.26 -5.17 8.72
CA LEU A 383 -23.58 -6.01 7.75
C LEU A 383 -22.19 -6.41 8.20
N SER A 384 -21.44 -5.48 8.80
CA SER A 384 -20.09 -5.77 9.29
C SER A 384 -20.08 -6.82 10.39
N ILE A 385 -20.97 -6.69 11.40
CA ILE A 385 -21.04 -7.63 12.55
C ILE A 385 -21.65 -8.97 12.12
N ALA A 386 -22.65 -8.95 11.25
CA ALA A 386 -23.24 -10.18 10.73
C ALA A 386 -22.19 -11.06 10.01
N GLN A 387 -21.33 -10.44 9.19
CA GLN A 387 -20.23 -11.14 8.52
C GLN A 387 -19.21 -11.71 9.52
N ASP A 388 -18.90 -11.00 10.63
CA ASP A 388 -18.04 -11.54 11.68
C ASP A 388 -18.64 -12.80 12.31
N LEU A 389 -19.95 -12.79 12.58
CA LEU A 389 -20.63 -13.96 13.12
C LEU A 389 -20.61 -15.15 12.14
N VAL A 390 -20.87 -14.90 10.84
CA VAL A 390 -20.79 -15.95 9.80
C VAL A 390 -19.39 -16.56 9.74
N TYR A 391 -18.35 -15.73 9.75
CA TYR A 391 -16.97 -16.19 9.67
C TYR A 391 -16.56 -16.98 10.92
N ASN A 392 -16.77 -16.43 12.11
CA ASN A 392 -16.31 -17.01 13.36
C ASN A 392 -17.08 -18.30 13.74
N ILE A 393 -18.41 -18.31 13.56
CA ILE A 393 -19.23 -19.51 13.82
C ILE A 393 -18.86 -20.66 12.89
N SER A 394 -18.42 -20.37 11.67
CA SER A 394 -17.93 -21.38 10.72
C SER A 394 -16.49 -21.84 11.00
N GLY A 395 -15.85 -21.31 12.04
CA GLY A 395 -14.42 -21.56 12.33
C GLY A 395 -13.51 -21.09 11.21
N GLY A 396 -13.83 -19.97 10.57
CA GLY A 396 -13.06 -19.36 9.48
C GLY A 396 -13.15 -20.10 8.13
N LYS A 397 -14.02 -21.09 8.01
CA LYS A 397 -14.19 -21.87 6.78
C LYS A 397 -15.06 -21.15 5.73
N ARG A 398 -15.95 -20.28 6.18
CA ARG A 398 -16.82 -19.46 5.32
C ARG A 398 -16.30 -18.04 5.31
N TRP A 399 -15.58 -17.72 4.26
CA TRP A 399 -15.14 -16.33 4.05
C TRP A 399 -16.34 -15.45 3.74
N THR A 400 -16.20 -14.18 3.92
CA THR A 400 -17.16 -13.16 3.51
C THR A 400 -16.44 -12.02 2.80
N PRO A 401 -17.15 -11.18 2.04
CA PRO A 401 -16.56 -10.01 1.39
C PRO A 401 -15.78 -9.12 2.34
N LYS A 402 -16.27 -8.92 3.57
CA LYS A 402 -15.58 -8.17 4.62
C LYS A 402 -14.21 -8.76 4.94
N HIS A 403 -14.17 -10.06 5.21
CA HIS A 403 -12.94 -10.74 5.69
C HIS A 403 -11.84 -10.72 4.62
N LEU A 404 -12.23 -10.90 3.35
CA LEU A 404 -11.34 -10.80 2.21
C LEU A 404 -10.90 -9.34 1.98
N GLY A 405 -11.86 -8.43 1.87
CA GLY A 405 -11.62 -7.05 1.50
C GLY A 405 -10.78 -6.32 2.55
N LEU A 406 -11.10 -6.47 3.84
CA LEU A 406 -10.31 -5.84 4.91
C LEU A 406 -8.90 -6.43 4.99
N ALA A 407 -8.71 -7.75 4.82
CA ALA A 407 -7.38 -8.35 4.81
C ALA A 407 -6.52 -7.80 3.66
N SER A 408 -7.10 -7.75 2.45
CA SER A 408 -6.43 -7.18 1.28
C SER A 408 -6.08 -5.70 1.47
N THR A 409 -7.05 -4.90 1.96
CA THR A 409 -6.87 -3.47 2.19
C THR A 409 -5.83 -3.19 3.28
N LEU A 410 -5.90 -3.90 4.42
CA LEU A 410 -4.96 -3.74 5.53
C LEU A 410 -3.54 -4.11 5.10
N HIS A 411 -3.37 -5.25 4.44
CA HIS A 411 -2.07 -5.68 3.95
C HIS A 411 -1.54 -4.76 2.84
N GLN A 412 -2.39 -4.27 1.94
CA GLN A 412 -1.99 -3.30 0.93
C GLN A 412 -1.53 -1.98 1.55
N ALA A 413 -2.19 -1.53 2.61
CA ALA A 413 -1.85 -0.27 3.27
C ALA A 413 -0.60 -0.35 4.16
N THR A 414 -0.32 -1.50 4.78
CA THR A 414 0.70 -1.60 5.85
C THR A 414 1.84 -2.56 5.55
N ARG A 415 1.64 -3.58 4.71
CA ARG A 415 2.54 -4.74 4.49
C ARG A 415 2.92 -5.48 5.77
N SER A 416 2.20 -5.25 6.85
CA SER A 416 2.46 -5.90 8.12
C SER A 416 1.74 -7.25 8.21
N LYS A 417 2.53 -8.33 8.21
CA LYS A 417 2.03 -9.67 8.54
C LYS A 417 1.45 -9.70 9.95
N GLU A 418 2.11 -9.06 10.89
CA GLU A 418 1.71 -9.03 12.30
C GLU A 418 0.32 -8.42 12.48
N LEU A 419 0.04 -7.29 11.82
CA LEU A 419 -1.30 -6.68 11.88
C LEU A 419 -2.36 -7.58 11.25
N VAL A 420 -2.06 -8.23 10.12
CA VAL A 420 -3.00 -9.19 9.51
C VAL A 420 -3.28 -10.35 10.45
N GLU A 421 -2.27 -10.93 11.09
CA GLU A 421 -2.47 -12.03 12.03
C GLU A 421 -3.23 -11.58 13.30
N LEU A 422 -2.95 -10.37 13.81
CA LEU A 422 -3.67 -9.81 14.96
C LEU A 422 -5.18 -9.69 14.67
N PHE A 423 -5.55 -9.08 13.53
CA PHE A 423 -6.94 -8.93 13.15
C PHE A 423 -7.60 -10.27 12.78
N HIS A 424 -6.82 -11.22 12.26
CA HIS A 424 -7.29 -12.59 12.03
C HIS A 424 -7.63 -13.29 13.34
N GLN A 425 -6.74 -13.24 14.35
CA GLN A 425 -7.00 -13.83 15.67
C GLN A 425 -8.21 -13.17 16.36
N ALA A 426 -8.47 -11.90 16.09
CA ALA A 426 -9.67 -11.21 16.55
C ALA A 426 -10.94 -11.57 15.73
N GLY A 427 -10.82 -12.39 14.70
CA GLY A 427 -11.95 -12.87 13.90
C GLY A 427 -12.52 -11.90 12.89
N HIS A 428 -11.74 -10.88 12.47
CA HIS A 428 -12.21 -9.82 11.57
C HIS A 428 -11.73 -9.93 10.12
N ILE A 429 -10.71 -10.74 9.85
CA ILE A 429 -10.14 -10.92 8.51
C ILE A 429 -9.66 -12.36 8.30
N ILE A 430 -9.41 -12.73 7.03
CA ILE A 430 -8.79 -14.02 6.70
C ILE A 430 -7.33 -14.07 7.15
N SER A 431 -6.78 -15.27 7.34
CA SER A 431 -5.38 -15.46 7.73
C SER A 431 -4.40 -14.93 6.66
N TYR A 432 -3.18 -14.60 7.08
CA TYR A 432 -2.14 -14.18 6.16
C TYR A 432 -1.81 -15.23 5.07
N ASN A 433 -1.91 -16.52 5.40
CA ASN A 433 -1.71 -17.59 4.41
C ASN A 433 -2.84 -17.60 3.38
N ASN A 434 -4.10 -17.45 3.80
CA ASN A 434 -5.24 -17.37 2.90
C ASN A 434 -5.13 -16.12 2.00
N LEU A 435 -4.73 -14.98 2.57
CA LEU A 435 -4.47 -13.76 1.79
C LEU A 435 -3.38 -13.97 0.72
N LYS A 436 -2.32 -14.72 1.04
CA LYS A 436 -1.32 -15.07 0.03
C LYS A 436 -1.87 -15.97 -1.07
N GLN A 437 -2.78 -16.87 -0.76
CA GLN A 437 -3.46 -17.70 -1.75
C GLN A 437 -4.35 -16.85 -2.67
N VAL A 438 -5.02 -15.84 -2.14
CA VAL A 438 -5.77 -14.84 -2.91
C VAL A 438 -4.84 -14.04 -3.82
N ASP A 439 -3.78 -13.43 -3.27
CA ASP A 439 -2.80 -12.66 -4.05
C ASP A 439 -2.16 -13.50 -5.16
N THR A 440 -1.97 -14.80 -4.92
CA THR A 440 -1.42 -15.73 -5.91
C THR A 440 -2.45 -16.01 -7.02
N ALA A 441 -3.72 -16.24 -6.67
CA ALA A 441 -4.78 -16.44 -7.66
C ALA A 441 -4.98 -15.23 -8.57
N LEU A 442 -4.94 -14.02 -7.99
CA LEU A 442 -5.01 -12.76 -8.75
C LEU A 442 -3.83 -12.62 -9.72
N ALA A 443 -2.63 -12.99 -9.27
CA ALA A 443 -1.44 -12.96 -10.12
C ALA A 443 -1.48 -14.03 -11.22
N GLU A 444 -1.96 -15.23 -10.92
CA GLU A 444 -2.15 -16.32 -11.89
C GLU A 444 -3.18 -15.91 -12.96
N CYS A 445 -4.29 -15.27 -12.58
CA CYS A 445 -5.28 -14.75 -13.52
C CYS A 445 -4.63 -13.76 -14.51
N THR A 446 -3.88 -12.78 -14.00
CA THR A 446 -3.15 -11.81 -14.83
C THR A 446 -2.10 -12.49 -15.71
N LEU A 447 -1.40 -13.48 -15.18
CA LEU A 447 -0.38 -14.24 -15.94
C LEU A 447 -0.99 -15.03 -17.09
N HIS A 448 -2.15 -15.64 -16.90
CA HIS A 448 -2.86 -16.35 -17.98
C HIS A 448 -3.35 -15.42 -19.10
N ALA A 449 -3.63 -14.16 -18.78
CA ALA A 449 -4.05 -13.15 -19.74
C ALA A 449 -2.87 -12.44 -20.43
N MET A 450 -1.61 -12.79 -20.08
CA MET A 450 -0.43 -12.15 -20.65
C MET A 450 -0.12 -12.66 -22.05
N ASP A 451 0.11 -11.73 -22.95
CA ASP A 451 0.70 -12.01 -24.25
C ASP A 451 2.17 -12.40 -24.07
N MET A 452 2.54 -13.60 -24.47
CA MET A 452 3.86 -14.18 -24.19
C MET A 452 4.98 -13.62 -25.06
N ASP A 453 4.63 -12.95 -26.18
CA ASP A 453 5.64 -12.36 -27.07
C ASP A 453 6.07 -10.96 -26.60
N THR A 454 5.11 -10.16 -26.15
CA THR A 454 5.36 -8.77 -25.73
C THR A 454 5.39 -8.60 -24.22
N GLY A 455 4.87 -9.55 -23.46
CA GLY A 455 4.62 -9.42 -22.03
C GLY A 455 3.53 -8.40 -21.71
N ALA A 456 2.66 -8.08 -22.68
CA ALA A 456 1.54 -7.17 -22.48
C ALA A 456 0.39 -7.89 -21.77
N VAL A 457 -0.28 -7.18 -20.90
CA VAL A 457 -1.54 -7.60 -20.28
C VAL A 457 -2.55 -6.49 -20.48
N VAL A 458 -3.67 -6.79 -21.13
CA VAL A 458 -4.79 -5.86 -21.20
C VAL A 458 -5.42 -5.77 -19.83
N PRO A 459 -5.40 -4.60 -19.17
CA PRO A 459 -6.01 -4.47 -17.85
C PRO A 459 -7.52 -4.81 -17.93
N PRO A 460 -8.02 -5.74 -17.09
CA PRO A 460 -9.38 -6.27 -17.23
C PRO A 460 -10.48 -5.25 -16.96
N ASN A 461 -10.17 -4.15 -16.27
CA ASN A 461 -11.10 -3.07 -15.99
C ASN A 461 -11.24 -2.03 -17.12
N LEU A 462 -10.42 -2.11 -18.18
CA LEU A 462 -10.54 -1.23 -19.33
C LEU A 462 -11.60 -1.76 -20.30
N VAL A 463 -12.39 -0.85 -20.84
CA VAL A 463 -13.52 -1.16 -21.73
C VAL A 463 -13.08 -0.99 -23.18
N PRO A 464 -13.33 -1.97 -24.06
CA PRO A 464 -13.10 -1.85 -25.48
C PRO A 464 -13.85 -0.67 -26.13
N ASP A 465 -13.36 -0.18 -27.24
CA ASP A 465 -13.90 0.94 -28.02
C ASP A 465 -14.04 2.27 -27.26
N ARG A 466 -13.31 2.39 -26.17
CA ARG A 466 -13.21 3.62 -25.37
C ARG A 466 -11.78 4.11 -25.33
N PHE A 467 -11.59 5.41 -25.54
CA PHE A 467 -10.28 6.02 -25.59
C PHE A 467 -9.48 5.74 -24.31
N VAL A 468 -8.28 5.26 -24.48
CA VAL A 468 -7.27 5.07 -23.41
C VAL A 468 -6.01 5.85 -23.74
N HIS A 469 -5.47 6.53 -22.76
CA HIS A 469 -4.10 7.06 -22.87
C HIS A 469 -3.20 6.47 -21.78
N PHE A 470 -1.90 6.45 -22.05
CA PHE A 470 -0.92 5.78 -21.23
C PHE A 470 0.03 6.78 -20.59
N THR A 471 0.55 6.41 -19.44
CA THR A 471 1.67 7.07 -18.78
C THR A 471 2.78 6.08 -18.52
N CYS A 472 4.01 6.56 -18.55
CA CYS A 472 5.19 5.78 -18.20
C CYS A 472 6.10 6.63 -17.32
N ASP A 473 6.59 6.04 -16.23
CA ASP A 473 7.49 6.71 -15.30
C ASP A 473 8.39 5.72 -14.59
N ASN A 474 9.48 6.23 -14.03
CA ASN A 474 10.46 5.46 -13.29
C ASN A 474 10.00 5.20 -11.85
N ILE A 475 10.00 3.94 -11.43
CA ILE A 475 9.73 3.56 -10.05
C ILE A 475 11.01 3.03 -9.39
N ASP A 476 11.91 3.93 -9.01
CA ASP A 476 13.13 3.58 -8.30
C ASP A 476 12.86 3.44 -6.80
N ILE A 477 13.29 2.32 -6.25
CA ILE A 477 13.19 2.05 -4.83
C ILE A 477 14.58 1.81 -4.30
N ASN A 478 15.08 2.81 -3.57
CA ASN A 478 16.33 2.71 -2.84
C ASN A 478 16.07 1.96 -1.53
N ASP A 479 16.59 0.74 -1.44
CA ASP A 479 16.73 0.11 -0.15
C ASP A 479 17.90 0.77 0.59
N SER A 480 17.71 1.04 1.86
CA SER A 480 18.75 1.55 2.75
C SER A 480 19.77 0.45 3.09
N SER A 481 20.34 -0.23 2.09
CA SER A 481 21.48 -1.08 2.28
C SER A 481 22.76 -0.25 2.35
N LEU A 482 23.62 -0.57 3.31
CA LEU A 482 24.91 0.13 3.54
C LEU A 482 25.83 0.18 2.32
N ASP A 483 25.65 -0.69 1.36
CA ASP A 483 26.44 -0.82 0.14
C ASP A 483 25.79 -0.23 -1.13
N GLY A 484 24.58 0.30 -1.03
CA GLY A 484 23.83 0.90 -2.15
C GLY A 484 23.51 -0.05 -3.33
N LYS A 485 23.80 -1.35 -3.20
CA LYS A 485 23.71 -2.31 -4.30
C LYS A 485 22.32 -2.90 -4.53
N ASN A 486 21.35 -2.59 -3.69
CA ASN A 486 20.01 -3.14 -3.75
C ASN A 486 18.95 -2.08 -4.18
N SER A 487 19.31 -1.17 -5.08
CA SER A 487 18.33 -0.33 -5.74
C SER A 487 17.52 -1.17 -6.73
N PHE A 488 16.21 -1.22 -6.54
CA PHE A 488 15.30 -1.82 -7.52
C PHE A 488 14.90 -0.73 -8.51
N HIS A 489 15.36 -0.87 -9.75
CA HIS A 489 15.03 0.02 -10.86
C HIS A 489 13.94 -0.65 -11.70
N ALA A 490 12.82 0.03 -11.88
CA ALA A 490 11.73 -0.47 -12.69
C ALA A 490 10.97 0.67 -13.36
N THR A 491 10.20 0.31 -14.36
CA THR A 491 9.34 1.21 -15.12
C THR A 491 7.90 0.82 -14.88
N GLN A 492 7.11 1.76 -14.39
CA GLN A 492 5.67 1.58 -14.22
C GLN A 492 4.91 2.23 -15.37
N VAL A 493 3.93 1.51 -15.89
CA VAL A 493 3.04 1.98 -16.97
C VAL A 493 1.60 1.85 -16.49
N ALA A 494 0.78 2.86 -16.78
CA ALA A 494 -0.64 2.83 -16.48
C ALA A 494 -1.46 3.29 -17.69
N GLY A 495 -2.62 2.67 -17.90
CA GLY A 495 -3.63 3.11 -18.86
C GLY A 495 -4.75 3.86 -18.14
N TRP A 496 -5.17 4.99 -18.69
CA TRP A 496 -6.19 5.88 -18.15
C TRP A 496 -7.38 5.94 -19.10
N GLN A 497 -8.55 5.57 -18.58
CA GLN A 497 -9.76 5.55 -19.36
C GLN A 497 -10.90 6.20 -18.60
N ARG A 498 -11.59 7.16 -19.20
CA ARG A 498 -12.69 7.89 -18.56
C ARG A 498 -13.98 7.07 -18.61
N GLY A 499 -14.69 6.98 -17.49
CA GLY A 499 -15.97 6.29 -17.35
C GLY A 499 -15.92 5.03 -16.50
N PRO A 500 -17.04 4.31 -16.36
CA PRO A 500 -17.12 3.13 -15.49
C PRO A 500 -16.19 2.01 -15.97
N GLU A 501 -15.72 1.23 -15.04
CA GLU A 501 -14.86 0.07 -15.28
C GLU A 501 -15.64 -1.09 -15.91
N ALA A 502 -14.93 -1.98 -16.60
CA ALA A 502 -15.48 -3.27 -17.04
C ALA A 502 -15.56 -4.23 -15.84
N ASP A 503 -16.37 -5.27 -15.99
CA ASP A 503 -16.37 -6.40 -15.04
C ASP A 503 -15.00 -7.09 -15.07
N MET A 504 -14.37 -7.18 -13.91
CA MET A 504 -13.05 -7.79 -13.76
C MET A 504 -13.05 -9.32 -13.64
N GLY A 505 -14.22 -9.97 -13.69
CA GLY A 505 -14.33 -11.42 -13.55
C GLY A 505 -13.92 -11.94 -12.17
N LEU A 506 -13.96 -11.10 -11.13
CA LEU A 506 -13.60 -11.48 -9.77
C LEU A 506 -14.54 -12.51 -9.14
N SER A 507 -15.77 -12.63 -9.64
CA SER A 507 -16.76 -13.63 -9.22
C SER A 507 -16.31 -15.07 -9.51
N ASP A 508 -15.54 -15.27 -10.57
CA ASP A 508 -15.09 -16.58 -11.04
C ASP A 508 -13.78 -17.05 -10.41
N LEU A 509 -13.04 -16.13 -9.79
CA LEU A 509 -11.76 -16.43 -9.15
C LEU A 509 -11.94 -17.24 -7.87
N ARG A 510 -10.99 -18.13 -7.61
CA ARG A 510 -10.90 -18.95 -6.39
C ARG A 510 -9.51 -18.83 -5.82
N PRO A 511 -9.33 -18.98 -4.49
CA PRO A 511 -8.02 -19.00 -3.86
C PRO A 511 -7.13 -20.05 -4.50
N SER A 512 -5.88 -19.68 -4.80
CA SER A 512 -4.89 -20.65 -5.28
C SER A 512 -4.58 -21.68 -4.20
N ALA A 513 -4.29 -22.91 -4.61
CA ALA A 513 -3.77 -23.93 -3.69
C ALA A 513 -2.36 -23.60 -3.16
N LYS A 514 -1.68 -22.61 -3.78
CA LYS A 514 -0.30 -22.21 -3.47
C LYS A 514 -0.27 -20.83 -2.84
N THR A 515 0.69 -20.61 -1.95
CA THR A 515 0.99 -19.30 -1.35
C THR A 515 2.12 -18.55 -2.06
N THR A 516 2.74 -19.19 -3.06
CA THR A 516 3.85 -18.64 -3.86
C THR A 516 3.54 -18.79 -5.33
N LEU A 517 3.68 -17.70 -6.08
CA LEU A 517 3.54 -17.73 -7.54
C LEU A 517 4.69 -18.53 -8.15
N GLN A 518 4.38 -19.46 -9.03
CA GLN A 518 5.37 -20.08 -9.91
C GLN A 518 5.47 -19.21 -11.16
N VAL A 519 6.61 -18.52 -11.29
CA VAL A 519 6.90 -17.70 -12.46
C VAL A 519 7.45 -18.64 -13.53
N PRO A 520 6.85 -18.70 -14.73
CA PRO A 520 7.42 -19.46 -15.84
C PRO A 520 8.82 -18.94 -16.21
N GLU A 521 9.74 -19.83 -16.61
CA GLU A 521 11.09 -19.46 -17.06
C GLU A 521 11.07 -18.39 -18.15
N ILE A 522 10.05 -18.42 -18.99
CA ILE A 522 9.85 -17.43 -20.07
C ILE A 522 9.67 -15.99 -19.54
N MET A 523 9.05 -15.81 -18.35
CA MET A 523 8.92 -14.49 -17.74
C MET A 523 10.25 -13.97 -17.16
N GLU A 524 11.10 -14.85 -16.67
CA GLU A 524 12.45 -14.48 -16.26
C GLU A 524 13.33 -14.09 -17.46
N GLN A 525 12.93 -14.55 -18.66
CA GLN A 525 13.58 -14.24 -19.93
C GLN A 525 12.96 -13.02 -20.65
N LEU A 526 11.83 -12.48 -20.20
CA LEU A 526 11.23 -11.25 -20.75
C LEU A 526 12.08 -10.02 -20.38
N SER A 527 13.33 -10.03 -20.85
CA SER A 527 14.17 -8.83 -20.90
C SER A 527 13.52 -7.78 -21.79
N PRO A 528 13.78 -6.49 -21.55
CA PRO A 528 13.36 -5.44 -22.45
C PRO A 528 13.74 -5.77 -23.90
N ALA A 529 12.80 -5.57 -24.82
CA ALA A 529 13.01 -5.87 -26.23
C ALA A 529 14.11 -4.97 -26.79
N ALA A 530 15.25 -5.58 -27.14
CA ALA A 530 16.43 -4.87 -27.63
C ALA A 530 16.08 -4.02 -28.86
N VAL A 531 16.57 -2.79 -28.88
CA VAL A 531 16.40 -1.88 -30.01
C VAL A 531 17.75 -1.38 -30.48
N VAL A 532 18.05 -1.55 -31.75
CA VAL A 532 19.20 -0.94 -32.38
C VAL A 532 18.75 0.31 -33.11
N ILE A 533 19.18 1.46 -32.61
CA ILE A 533 19.01 2.72 -33.32
C ILE A 533 20.24 2.91 -34.21
N GLY A 534 20.00 2.95 -35.52
CA GLY A 534 21.03 3.25 -36.52
C GLY A 534 21.62 4.66 -36.33
N LYS A 535 22.61 5.00 -37.15
CA LYS A 535 23.16 6.36 -37.20
C LYS A 535 21.99 7.34 -37.43
N LYS A 536 21.86 8.36 -36.56
CA LYS A 536 20.81 9.37 -36.67
C LYS A 536 20.77 9.93 -38.11
N GLU A 537 19.76 9.55 -38.87
CA GLU A 537 19.38 10.32 -40.05
C GLU A 537 18.85 11.68 -39.56
N PRO A 538 19.12 12.77 -40.29
CA PRO A 538 18.47 14.04 -39.99
C PRO A 538 16.97 13.79 -40.01
N GLY A 539 16.30 13.94 -38.87
CA GLY A 539 14.85 13.76 -38.78
C GLY A 539 14.12 14.55 -39.85
N SER A 540 12.98 14.07 -40.27
CA SER A 540 12.09 14.82 -41.17
C SER A 540 11.99 16.24 -40.67
N ILE A 541 12.12 17.20 -41.60
CA ILE A 541 12.05 18.63 -41.29
C ILE A 541 10.73 18.88 -40.55
N ILE A 542 10.84 19.21 -39.26
CA ILE A 542 9.67 19.53 -38.45
C ILE A 542 9.14 20.86 -39.04
N GLN A 543 8.00 20.77 -39.68
CA GLN A 543 7.34 21.95 -40.20
C GLN A 543 6.75 22.74 -39.04
N THR A 544 7.43 23.79 -38.62
CA THR A 544 6.91 24.76 -37.66
C THR A 544 6.29 25.95 -38.40
N LYS A 545 5.06 26.28 -38.03
CA LYS A 545 4.43 27.52 -38.58
C LYS A 545 4.57 28.65 -37.55
N LYS A 546 5.04 29.78 -38.00
CA LYS A 546 5.21 30.99 -37.16
C LYS A 546 3.90 31.37 -36.43
N GLU A 547 2.77 31.18 -37.11
CA GLU A 547 1.44 31.48 -36.59
C GLU A 547 1.12 30.66 -35.30
N TRP A 548 1.65 29.46 -35.17
CA TRP A 548 1.43 28.63 -33.97
C TRP A 548 2.03 29.26 -32.70
N TYR A 549 3.07 30.07 -32.83
CA TYR A 549 3.79 30.69 -31.71
C TYR A 549 3.41 32.12 -31.42
N ASN A 550 2.81 32.81 -32.42
CA ASN A 550 2.45 34.23 -32.34
C ASN A 550 1.00 34.47 -31.90
N GLU A 551 0.27 33.42 -31.50
CA GLU A 551 -1.11 33.52 -31.05
C GLU A 551 -1.18 34.37 -29.78
N GLN A 552 -1.88 35.52 -29.87
CA GLN A 552 -2.14 36.38 -28.72
C GLN A 552 -3.37 35.84 -27.91
N ILE A 553 -3.55 36.32 -26.66
CA ILE A 553 -4.69 35.94 -25.84
C ILE A 553 -6.00 36.21 -26.55
N GLN A 554 -6.10 37.41 -27.19
CA GLN A 554 -7.32 37.82 -27.91
C GLN A 554 -7.65 36.96 -29.13
N ASP A 555 -6.69 36.20 -29.65
CA ASP A 555 -6.87 35.30 -30.79
C ASP A 555 -7.36 33.91 -30.33
N ASN A 556 -7.36 33.63 -29.01
CA ASN A 556 -7.74 32.35 -28.44
C ASN A 556 -8.94 32.51 -27.47
N ALA A 557 -10.12 32.08 -27.92
CA ALA A 557 -11.33 32.20 -27.11
C ALA A 557 -11.23 31.53 -25.73
N SER A 558 -10.56 30.40 -25.64
CA SER A 558 -10.33 29.72 -24.34
C SER A 558 -9.45 30.52 -23.40
N ALA A 559 -8.45 31.21 -23.94
CA ALA A 559 -7.56 32.09 -23.16
C ALA A 559 -8.27 33.35 -22.70
N CYS A 560 -9.11 33.96 -23.55
CA CYS A 560 -9.96 35.09 -23.16
C CYS A 560 -10.89 34.74 -22.00
N VAL A 561 -11.56 33.59 -22.08
CA VAL A 561 -12.45 33.10 -21.00
C VAL A 561 -11.66 32.78 -19.73
N ALA A 562 -10.49 32.18 -19.84
CA ALA A 562 -9.63 31.88 -18.69
C ALA A 562 -9.19 33.15 -17.96
N LEU A 563 -8.72 34.17 -18.71
CA LEU A 563 -8.37 35.46 -18.15
C LEU A 563 -9.57 36.16 -17.53
N ALA A 564 -10.74 36.11 -18.17
CA ALA A 564 -11.98 36.68 -17.64
C ALA A 564 -12.38 36.04 -16.30
N LYS A 565 -12.27 34.70 -16.17
CA LYS A 565 -12.54 33.99 -14.91
C LYS A 565 -11.55 34.39 -13.80
N ASP A 566 -10.28 34.58 -14.12
CA ASP A 566 -9.28 35.02 -13.15
C ASP A 566 -9.49 36.49 -12.74
N MET A 567 -9.78 37.35 -13.70
CA MET A 567 -10.14 38.75 -13.41
C MET A 567 -11.41 38.87 -12.60
N ALA A 568 -12.46 38.09 -12.90
CA ALA A 568 -13.68 38.04 -12.11
C ALA A 568 -13.39 37.60 -10.67
N PHE A 569 -12.53 36.60 -10.46
CA PHE A 569 -12.06 36.20 -9.14
C PHE A 569 -11.37 37.38 -8.42
N PHE A 570 -10.41 38.05 -9.06
CA PHE A 570 -9.68 39.15 -8.43
C PHE A 570 -10.58 40.37 -8.15
N ILE A 571 -11.55 40.63 -8.99
CA ILE A 571 -12.53 41.72 -8.77
C ILE A 571 -13.46 41.37 -7.60
N LYS A 572 -14.07 40.18 -7.63
CA LYS A 572 -14.97 39.72 -6.53
C LYS A 572 -14.23 39.59 -5.20
N ARG A 573 -12.92 39.31 -5.22
CA ARG A 573 -12.07 39.17 -4.03
C ARG A 573 -11.72 40.51 -3.37
N GLN A 574 -11.99 41.65 -4.01
CA GLN A 574 -11.94 42.97 -3.35
C GLN A 574 -12.98 43.03 -2.22
N ASP A 575 -14.09 42.33 -2.35
CA ASP A 575 -15.12 42.22 -1.35
C ASP A 575 -14.66 41.39 -0.14
N ALA A 576 -14.83 41.90 1.08
CA ALA A 576 -14.38 41.21 2.29
C ALA A 576 -15.15 39.89 2.53
N ASP A 577 -16.35 39.80 1.99
CA ASP A 577 -17.26 38.67 2.20
C ASP A 577 -16.90 37.44 1.36
N LEU A 578 -16.15 37.57 0.28
CA LEU A 578 -15.70 36.42 -0.50
C LEU A 578 -14.59 35.67 0.22
N LYS A 579 -14.97 34.66 1.02
CA LYS A 579 -14.02 33.79 1.75
C LYS A 579 -13.39 32.70 0.88
N LYS A 580 -13.98 32.41 -0.30
CA LYS A 580 -13.54 31.32 -1.19
C LYS A 580 -12.21 31.66 -1.84
N GLY A 581 -11.25 30.69 -1.82
CA GLY A 581 -10.02 30.80 -2.60
C GLY A 581 -10.24 30.54 -4.09
N TRP A 582 -9.17 30.73 -4.91
CA TRP A 582 -9.23 30.60 -6.37
C TRP A 582 -9.82 29.25 -6.85
N THR A 583 -9.42 28.14 -6.24
CA THR A 583 -9.92 26.81 -6.60
C THR A 583 -11.43 26.68 -6.32
N ASN A 584 -11.86 27.03 -5.10
CA ASN A 584 -13.28 26.95 -4.72
C ASN A 584 -14.17 27.90 -5.54
N PHE A 585 -13.65 29.09 -5.89
CA PHE A 585 -14.36 30.00 -6.77
C PHE A 585 -14.59 29.35 -8.14
N ASN A 586 -13.55 28.77 -8.71
CA ASN A 586 -13.64 28.11 -10.01
C ASN A 586 -14.50 26.84 -9.98
N GLN A 587 -14.50 26.09 -8.89
CA GLN A 587 -15.44 24.96 -8.68
C GLN A 587 -16.92 25.42 -8.72
N THR A 588 -17.21 26.61 -8.18
CA THR A 588 -18.58 27.14 -8.15
C THR A 588 -19.07 27.55 -9.55
N ILE A 589 -18.16 28.02 -10.43
CA ILE A 589 -18.50 28.48 -11.78
C ILE A 589 -18.26 27.43 -12.87
N CYS A 590 -17.63 26.31 -12.53
CA CYS A 590 -17.38 25.23 -13.47
C CYS A 590 -18.62 24.35 -13.57
N ARG A 591 -19.24 24.31 -14.74
CA ARG A 591 -20.47 23.54 -15.01
C ARG A 591 -20.17 22.20 -15.68
N THR A 592 -18.93 21.90 -16.02
CA THR A 592 -18.56 20.65 -16.69
C THR A 592 -18.55 19.50 -15.69
N SER A 593 -19.38 18.51 -15.92
CA SER A 593 -19.32 17.22 -15.22
C SER A 593 -18.83 16.17 -16.20
N SER A 594 -17.67 15.61 -15.94
CA SER A 594 -17.11 14.48 -16.67
C SER A 594 -17.06 13.25 -15.76
N ALA A 595 -17.12 12.06 -16.34
CA ALA A 595 -17.01 10.82 -15.56
C ALA A 595 -15.62 10.67 -14.94
N VAL A 596 -15.52 10.00 -13.81
CA VAL A 596 -14.26 9.65 -13.16
C VAL A 596 -13.44 8.74 -14.07
N THR A 597 -12.12 8.83 -13.98
CA THR A 597 -11.19 8.06 -14.81
C THR A 597 -10.78 6.77 -14.08
N SER A 598 -10.93 5.65 -14.77
CA SER A 598 -10.44 4.34 -14.36
C SER A 598 -8.97 4.16 -14.68
N ILE A 599 -8.26 3.37 -13.87
CA ILE A 599 -6.84 3.13 -14.00
C ILE A 599 -6.58 1.66 -14.29
N GLY A 600 -6.06 1.35 -15.46
CA GLY A 600 -5.54 0.03 -15.80
C GLY A 600 -4.06 -0.05 -15.50
N TYR A 601 -3.68 -0.83 -14.49
CA TYR A 601 -2.27 -1.04 -14.15
C TYR A 601 -1.68 -2.14 -15.03
N MET A 602 -0.49 -1.91 -15.55
CA MET A 602 0.25 -2.90 -16.30
C MET A 602 1.33 -3.55 -15.44
N PRO A 603 1.74 -4.78 -15.76
CA PRO A 603 2.90 -5.39 -15.13
C PRO A 603 4.13 -4.50 -15.28
N ILE A 604 4.85 -4.31 -14.17
CA ILE A 604 6.07 -3.49 -14.12
C ILE A 604 7.13 -4.08 -15.04
N VAL A 605 7.83 -3.24 -15.78
CA VAL A 605 9.04 -3.61 -16.50
C VAL A 605 10.22 -3.51 -15.53
N GLN A 606 10.91 -4.61 -15.27
CA GLN A 606 12.04 -4.65 -14.31
C GLN A 606 13.35 -4.12 -14.95
N ALA A 607 13.26 -2.90 -15.46
CA ALA A 607 14.39 -2.19 -16.07
C ALA A 607 14.18 -0.68 -15.93
N PRO A 608 15.27 0.12 -15.92
CA PRO A 608 15.20 1.56 -15.81
C PRO A 608 14.45 2.19 -17.00
N ALA A 609 13.53 3.13 -16.75
CA ALA A 609 12.76 3.78 -17.79
C ALA A 609 13.60 4.60 -18.80
N HIS A 610 14.80 5.01 -18.41
CA HIS A 610 15.69 5.80 -19.29
C HIS A 610 16.44 4.96 -20.34
N GLU A 611 16.33 3.63 -20.32
CA GLU A 611 16.91 2.76 -21.33
C GLU A 611 16.00 2.68 -22.57
N LEU A 612 16.61 2.69 -23.75
CA LEU A 612 15.85 2.66 -25.02
C LEU A 612 15.11 1.35 -25.21
N ASP A 613 15.71 0.22 -24.81
CA ASP A 613 15.09 -1.09 -24.86
C ASP A 613 13.84 -1.17 -23.97
N THR A 614 13.90 -0.55 -22.78
CA THR A 614 12.76 -0.43 -21.86
C THR A 614 11.63 0.38 -22.48
N LEU A 615 11.94 1.55 -23.03
CA LEU A 615 10.94 2.39 -23.71
C LEU A 615 10.37 1.72 -24.96
N ASN A 616 11.18 1.01 -25.73
CA ASN A 616 10.73 0.21 -26.86
C ASN A 616 9.71 -0.86 -26.41
N THR A 617 10.00 -1.54 -25.32
CA THR A 617 9.09 -2.54 -24.72
C THR A 617 7.79 -1.90 -24.26
N VAL A 618 7.85 -0.74 -23.62
CA VAL A 618 6.67 0.03 -23.20
C VAL A 618 5.79 0.39 -24.41
N ILE A 619 6.40 0.90 -25.50
CA ILE A 619 5.66 1.23 -26.72
C ILE A 619 4.94 0.00 -27.28
N GLN A 620 5.63 -1.14 -27.39
CA GLN A 620 5.07 -2.38 -27.92
C GLN A 620 3.90 -2.88 -27.05
N ARG A 621 4.04 -2.87 -25.72
CA ARG A 621 2.97 -3.24 -24.80
C ARG A 621 1.77 -2.30 -24.89
N CYS A 622 1.99 -0.99 -24.90
CA CYS A 622 0.92 -0.01 -25.07
C CYS A 622 0.21 -0.17 -26.42
N ARG A 623 0.95 -0.51 -27.51
CA ARG A 623 0.36 -0.78 -28.82
C ARG A 623 -0.52 -2.02 -28.79
N HIS A 624 -0.04 -3.11 -28.19
CA HIS A 624 -0.83 -4.34 -28.05
C HIS A 624 -2.16 -4.05 -27.32
N ILE A 625 -2.09 -3.34 -26.21
CA ILE A 625 -3.26 -2.99 -25.40
C ILE A 625 -4.20 -2.05 -26.15
N ALA A 626 -3.69 -1.00 -26.79
CA ALA A 626 -4.49 -0.07 -27.56
C ALA A 626 -5.22 -0.80 -28.70
N THR A 627 -4.54 -1.69 -29.42
CA THR A 627 -5.12 -2.50 -30.51
C THR A 627 -6.21 -3.44 -29.98
N ALA A 628 -5.96 -4.11 -28.85
CA ALA A 628 -6.95 -4.99 -28.21
C ALA A 628 -8.20 -4.23 -27.74
N LEU A 629 -8.05 -2.94 -27.40
CA LEU A 629 -9.16 -2.05 -27.05
C LEU A 629 -9.77 -1.31 -28.26
N GLY A 630 -9.40 -1.64 -29.51
CA GLY A 630 -9.94 -1.02 -30.70
C GLY A 630 -9.36 0.35 -31.05
N GLN A 631 -8.25 0.78 -30.42
CA GLN A 631 -7.63 2.08 -30.63
C GLN A 631 -6.42 1.97 -31.57
N GLN A 632 -6.36 2.82 -32.59
CA GLN A 632 -5.27 2.82 -33.55
C GLN A 632 -4.00 3.53 -33.04
N HIS A 633 -4.16 4.60 -32.28
CA HIS A 633 -3.06 5.44 -31.84
C HIS A 633 -2.73 5.21 -30.36
N VAL A 634 -1.45 5.13 -30.04
CA VAL A 634 -0.92 5.10 -28.68
C VAL A 634 -0.58 6.51 -28.23
N VAL A 635 -1.29 7.03 -27.25
CA VAL A 635 -0.95 8.31 -26.60
C VAL A 635 -0.19 7.99 -25.34
N LEU A 636 1.08 8.38 -25.25
CA LEU A 636 1.98 8.10 -24.14
C LEU A 636 2.47 9.42 -23.50
N THR A 637 2.08 9.66 -22.25
CA THR A 637 2.49 10.85 -21.48
C THR A 637 3.65 10.48 -20.56
N VAL A 638 4.74 11.28 -20.64
CA VAL A 638 5.98 11.06 -19.90
C VAL A 638 6.61 12.39 -19.48
N ASP A 639 7.62 12.32 -18.60
CA ASP A 639 8.45 13.47 -18.28
C ASP A 639 9.32 13.91 -19.48
N GLU A 640 9.98 15.06 -19.38
CA GLU A 640 10.81 15.60 -20.47
C GLU A 640 12.01 14.70 -20.80
N ALA A 641 12.61 14.06 -19.82
CA ALA A 641 13.79 13.23 -20.03
C ALA A 641 13.46 11.97 -20.85
N LEU A 642 12.29 11.36 -20.58
CA LEU A 642 11.78 10.23 -21.36
C LEU A 642 11.21 10.69 -22.71
N TYR A 643 10.60 11.87 -22.76
CA TYR A 643 10.08 12.45 -24.00
C TYR A 643 11.16 12.53 -25.08
N CYS A 644 12.33 13.04 -24.73
CA CYS A 644 13.46 13.13 -25.67
C CYS A 644 13.81 11.79 -26.28
N LYS A 645 13.89 10.76 -25.47
CA LYS A 645 14.26 9.39 -25.89
C LYS A 645 13.16 8.71 -26.71
N LEU A 646 11.90 8.93 -26.34
CA LEU A 646 10.76 8.42 -27.09
C LEU A 646 10.68 9.09 -28.48
N MET A 647 11.00 10.38 -28.60
CA MET A 647 11.08 11.04 -29.89
C MET A 647 12.26 10.52 -30.74
N GLU A 648 13.39 10.18 -30.13
CA GLU A 648 14.50 9.51 -30.81
C GLU A 648 14.07 8.14 -31.37
N LEU A 649 13.35 7.34 -30.58
CA LEU A 649 12.78 6.06 -31.01
C LEU A 649 11.75 6.24 -32.11
N LYS A 650 10.83 7.22 -31.98
CA LYS A 650 9.79 7.51 -32.95
C LYS A 650 10.39 7.88 -34.31
N TRP A 651 11.47 8.66 -34.32
CA TRP A 651 12.14 9.06 -35.56
C TRP A 651 13.04 7.97 -36.16
N ALA A 652 13.55 7.06 -35.33
CA ALA A 652 14.38 5.96 -35.78
C ALA A 652 13.59 4.80 -36.39
N LYS A 653 12.29 4.69 -36.08
CA LYS A 653 11.40 3.65 -36.55
C LYS A 653 10.18 4.23 -37.25
N ASP A 654 10.10 4.10 -38.58
CA ASP A 654 9.01 4.65 -39.38
C ASP A 654 7.63 4.16 -38.90
N GLU A 655 7.52 2.91 -38.49
CA GLU A 655 6.28 2.34 -37.93
C GLU A 655 5.75 3.09 -36.71
N TYR A 656 6.65 3.70 -35.90
CA TYR A 656 6.25 4.45 -34.71
C TYR A 656 5.70 5.83 -35.04
N GLN A 657 6.04 6.37 -36.19
CA GLN A 657 5.52 7.66 -36.66
C GLN A 657 4.02 7.59 -36.94
N ASP A 658 3.54 6.42 -37.40
CA ASP A 658 2.15 6.23 -37.79
C ASP A 658 1.17 6.16 -36.61
N PHE A 659 1.61 5.65 -35.44
CA PHE A 659 0.69 5.39 -34.33
C PHE A 659 1.09 6.04 -33.01
N LEU A 660 2.38 6.34 -32.79
CA LEU A 660 2.87 6.83 -31.48
C LEU A 660 2.74 8.36 -31.36
N ILE A 661 1.99 8.79 -30.36
CA ILE A 661 1.84 10.19 -29.96
C ILE A 661 2.44 10.34 -28.56
N VAL A 662 3.53 11.10 -28.48
CA VAL A 662 4.23 11.33 -27.21
C VAL A 662 3.80 12.67 -26.63
N ARG A 663 3.35 12.69 -25.38
CA ARG A 663 2.98 13.89 -24.64
C ARG A 663 4.00 14.19 -23.54
N MET A 664 4.30 15.47 -23.38
CA MET A 664 5.02 15.96 -22.20
C MET A 664 4.08 16.08 -21.00
N GLY A 665 4.49 15.55 -19.84
CA GLY A 665 3.73 15.57 -18.60
C GLY A 665 3.55 16.98 -18.05
N GLY A 666 2.30 17.34 -17.77
CA GLY A 666 1.93 18.68 -17.34
C GLY A 666 2.40 19.04 -15.93
N LEU A 667 2.58 18.06 -15.04
CA LEU A 667 3.19 18.28 -13.73
C LEU A 667 4.65 18.75 -13.88
N HIS A 668 5.43 18.03 -14.70
CA HIS A 668 6.85 18.32 -14.90
C HIS A 668 7.06 19.64 -15.65
N ILE A 669 6.18 20.00 -16.59
CA ILE A 669 6.12 21.31 -17.21
C ILE A 669 5.90 22.40 -16.14
N SER A 670 4.89 22.22 -15.30
CA SER A 670 4.55 23.16 -14.22
C SER A 670 5.68 23.31 -13.19
N LEU A 671 6.32 22.21 -12.80
CA LEU A 671 7.47 22.20 -11.89
C LEU A 671 8.65 22.97 -12.46
N THR A 672 8.92 22.81 -13.76
CA THR A 672 10.01 23.54 -14.42
C THR A 672 9.67 25.01 -14.57
N PHE A 673 8.41 25.33 -14.88
CA PHE A 673 7.99 26.73 -14.97
C PHE A 673 8.00 27.44 -13.60
N LEU A 674 7.68 26.73 -12.51
CA LEU A 674 7.88 27.23 -11.15
C LEU A 674 9.35 27.56 -10.85
N LYS A 675 10.31 26.76 -11.37
CA LYS A 675 11.74 27.09 -11.27
C LYS A 675 12.09 28.35 -12.05
N VAL A 676 11.45 28.57 -13.21
CA VAL A 676 11.58 29.78 -14.00
C VAL A 676 11.08 30.99 -13.21
N ILE A 677 9.88 30.92 -12.67
CA ILE A 677 9.31 31.97 -11.80
C ILE A 677 10.23 32.23 -10.61
N GLY A 678 10.71 31.18 -9.95
CA GLY A 678 11.64 31.29 -8.82
C GLY A 678 12.93 32.01 -9.17
N LYS A 679 13.51 31.74 -10.35
CA LYS A 679 14.68 32.47 -10.86
C LYS A 679 14.35 33.94 -11.14
N HIS A 680 13.18 34.27 -11.67
CA HIS A 680 12.73 35.61 -11.90
C HIS A 680 12.68 36.45 -10.62
N ILE A 681 12.09 35.90 -9.57
CA ILE A 681 11.91 36.58 -8.28
C ILE A 681 13.08 36.40 -7.31
N GLN A 682 14.14 35.75 -7.72
CA GLN A 682 15.33 35.58 -6.88
C GLN A 682 15.88 36.98 -6.48
N SER A 683 16.13 37.16 -5.20
CA SER A 683 16.60 38.42 -4.61
C SER A 683 15.64 39.62 -4.75
N SER A 684 14.34 39.37 -5.07
CA SER A 684 13.33 40.45 -5.13
C SER A 684 12.75 40.84 -3.77
N GLY A 685 13.10 40.16 -2.69
CA GLY A 685 12.49 40.30 -1.36
C GLY A 685 11.17 39.55 -1.18
N LEU A 686 10.66 38.85 -2.20
CA LEU A 686 9.38 38.10 -2.07
C LEU A 686 9.49 36.95 -1.08
N MET A 687 10.66 36.31 -1.00
CA MET A 687 10.90 35.25 -0.02
C MET A 687 10.74 35.76 1.43
N ASP A 688 11.31 36.94 1.71
CA ASP A 688 11.24 37.58 3.01
C ASP A 688 9.81 37.97 3.34
N ALA A 689 9.04 38.48 2.37
CA ALA A 689 7.62 38.80 2.51
C ALA A 689 6.78 37.54 2.85
N TRP A 690 7.08 36.39 2.27
CA TRP A 690 6.42 35.12 2.63
C TRP A 690 6.74 34.65 4.04
N ILE A 691 7.97 34.85 4.50
CA ILE A 691 8.40 34.51 5.86
C ILE A 691 7.76 35.46 6.87
N GLU A 692 7.84 36.75 6.65
CA GLU A 692 7.30 37.78 7.53
C GLU A 692 5.77 37.70 7.65
N SER A 693 5.07 37.39 6.55
CA SER A 693 3.62 37.16 6.58
C SER A 693 3.20 35.86 7.24
N GLY A 694 4.16 35.01 7.66
CA GLY A 694 3.87 33.71 8.26
C GLY A 694 3.35 32.65 7.26
N LEU A 695 3.47 32.92 5.95
CA LEU A 695 3.05 31.97 4.93
C LEU A 695 3.92 30.71 4.95
N PHE A 696 5.24 30.88 5.12
CA PHE A 696 6.22 29.81 5.20
C PHE A 696 7.30 30.05 6.26
N ALA A 697 7.81 28.94 6.83
CA ALA A 697 9.09 28.96 7.51
C ALA A 697 10.24 29.13 6.48
N PRO A 698 11.40 29.69 6.86
CA PRO A 698 12.52 30.03 5.96
C PRO A 698 12.94 28.89 5.04
N GLY A 699 13.15 27.67 5.57
CA GLY A 699 13.56 26.51 4.77
C GLY A 699 12.49 26.02 3.79
N THR A 700 11.20 26.28 4.07
CA THR A 700 10.12 25.98 3.12
C THR A 700 10.04 27.05 2.03
N ALA A 701 10.19 28.33 2.37
CA ALA A 701 10.21 29.43 1.41
C ALA A 701 11.34 29.26 0.38
N GLU A 702 12.54 28.88 0.84
CA GLU A 702 13.66 28.56 -0.03
C GLU A 702 13.36 27.39 -1.00
N GLN A 703 12.77 26.29 -0.48
CA GLN A 703 12.40 25.16 -1.33
C GLN A 703 11.35 25.51 -2.38
N VAL A 704 10.41 26.38 -2.02
CA VAL A 704 9.38 26.89 -2.94
C VAL A 704 10.02 27.73 -4.06
N ILE A 705 10.90 28.63 -3.74
CA ILE A 705 11.60 29.46 -4.75
C ILE A 705 12.48 28.60 -5.66
N LEU A 706 13.18 27.61 -5.09
CA LEU A 706 14.00 26.69 -5.88
C LEU A 706 13.17 25.72 -6.74
N GLY A 707 11.84 25.71 -6.61
CA GLY A 707 10.94 24.85 -7.38
C GLY A 707 11.19 23.35 -7.14
N LYS A 708 11.53 22.94 -5.90
CA LYS A 708 11.72 21.52 -5.55
C LYS A 708 10.40 20.77 -5.58
N GLY A 709 10.34 19.62 -6.24
CA GLY A 709 9.13 18.86 -6.54
C GLY A 709 8.21 18.57 -5.34
N LYS A 710 8.77 18.28 -4.16
CA LYS A 710 8.01 18.07 -2.90
C LYS A 710 7.24 19.31 -2.42
N SER A 711 7.48 20.48 -3.00
CA SER A 711 6.85 21.74 -2.65
C SER A 711 5.85 22.25 -3.70
N TYR A 712 5.48 21.43 -4.70
CA TYR A 712 4.61 21.82 -5.82
C TYR A 712 3.32 22.52 -5.37
N SER A 713 2.49 21.84 -4.56
CA SER A 713 1.22 22.42 -4.07
C SER A 713 1.43 23.70 -3.24
N LYS A 714 2.49 23.74 -2.43
CA LYS A 714 2.86 24.93 -1.65
C LYS A 714 3.28 26.08 -2.55
N ALA A 715 4.04 25.80 -3.62
CA ALA A 715 4.48 26.81 -4.58
C ALA A 715 3.29 27.39 -5.34
N ILE A 716 2.42 26.57 -5.90
CA ILE A 716 1.19 27.03 -6.58
C ILE A 716 0.35 27.90 -5.64
N ARG A 717 0.17 27.47 -4.38
CA ARG A 717 -0.58 28.25 -3.38
C ARG A 717 0.07 29.59 -3.08
N ALA A 718 1.38 29.61 -2.89
CA ALA A 718 2.12 30.86 -2.60
C ALA A 718 1.98 31.88 -3.73
N HIS A 719 2.21 31.46 -4.97
CA HIS A 719 2.09 32.34 -6.13
C HIS A 719 0.64 32.82 -6.34
N LYS A 720 -0.37 31.96 -6.14
CA LYS A 720 -1.79 32.37 -6.16
C LYS A 720 -2.08 33.46 -5.14
N ILE A 721 -1.64 33.28 -3.89
CA ILE A 721 -1.86 34.26 -2.82
C ILE A 721 -1.13 35.57 -3.10
N THR A 722 0.10 35.49 -3.61
CA THR A 722 0.91 36.66 -3.95
C THR A 722 0.26 37.51 -5.06
N VAL A 723 -0.14 36.87 -6.16
CA VAL A 723 -0.85 37.56 -7.26
C VAL A 723 -2.19 38.13 -6.79
N GLN A 724 -2.91 37.42 -5.96
CA GLN A 724 -4.13 37.93 -5.34
C GLN A 724 -3.87 39.18 -4.50
N ALA A 725 -2.79 39.20 -3.70
CA ALA A 725 -2.40 40.38 -2.92
C ALA A 725 -1.98 41.55 -3.84
N MET A 726 -1.25 41.28 -4.94
CA MET A 726 -0.87 42.29 -5.93
C MET A 726 -2.09 42.90 -6.64
N TRP A 727 -3.06 42.06 -7.03
CA TRP A 727 -4.30 42.55 -7.62
C TRP A 727 -5.11 43.40 -6.63
N ARG A 728 -5.05 43.12 -5.33
CA ARG A 728 -5.67 44.01 -4.33
C ARG A 728 -5.07 45.40 -4.35
N ILE A 729 -3.78 45.55 -4.58
CA ILE A 729 -3.08 46.83 -4.67
C ILE A 729 -3.32 47.50 -6.02
N LEU A 730 -3.34 46.75 -7.10
CA LEU A 730 -3.47 47.25 -8.45
C LEU A 730 -4.89 47.55 -8.90
N MET A 731 -5.89 46.86 -8.37
CA MET A 731 -7.29 46.97 -8.79
C MET A 731 -7.84 48.41 -8.68
N PRO A 732 -7.62 49.16 -7.59
CA PRO A 732 -8.03 50.55 -7.53
C PRO A 732 -7.40 51.44 -8.61
N LYS A 733 -6.12 51.21 -8.96
CA LYS A 733 -5.41 51.93 -10.01
C LYS A 733 -5.94 51.59 -11.40
N LEU A 734 -6.21 50.33 -11.65
CA LEU A 734 -6.84 49.88 -12.89
C LEU A 734 -8.24 50.50 -13.03
N MET A 735 -9.04 50.49 -11.98
CA MET A 735 -10.38 51.07 -11.98
C MET A 735 -10.38 52.56 -12.25
N ASN A 736 -9.43 53.31 -11.67
CA ASN A 736 -9.23 54.75 -11.98
C ASN A 736 -8.78 54.95 -13.43
N PHE A 737 -7.89 54.14 -13.96
CA PHE A 737 -7.45 54.20 -15.34
C PHE A 737 -8.60 53.95 -16.33
N ILE A 738 -9.45 52.93 -16.05
CA ILE A 738 -10.66 52.65 -16.82
C ILE A 738 -11.57 53.86 -16.81
N GLN A 739 -11.80 54.50 -15.65
CA GLN A 739 -12.65 55.71 -15.53
C GLN A 739 -12.10 56.86 -16.37
N MET A 740 -10.78 57.10 -16.35
CA MET A 740 -10.18 58.17 -17.15
C MET A 740 -10.28 57.92 -18.66
N LYS A 741 -10.26 56.69 -19.08
CA LYS A 741 -10.29 56.31 -20.50
C LYS A 741 -11.68 56.14 -21.03
N ASN A 742 -12.58 55.53 -20.25
CA ASN A 742 -13.96 55.24 -20.65
C ASN A 742 -14.87 55.14 -19.41
N GLN A 743 -15.53 56.25 -19.07
CA GLN A 743 -16.44 56.30 -17.90
C GLN A 743 -17.63 55.32 -18.00
N ALA A 744 -18.15 55.12 -19.23
CA ALA A 744 -19.27 54.19 -19.43
C ALA A 744 -18.85 52.76 -19.15
N LEU A 745 -17.64 52.36 -19.59
CA LEU A 745 -17.07 51.05 -19.34
C LEU A 745 -16.87 50.82 -17.83
N ARG A 746 -16.42 51.81 -17.09
CA ARG A 746 -16.32 51.77 -15.64
C ARG A 746 -17.69 51.50 -14.96
N GLN A 747 -18.71 52.24 -15.36
CA GLN A 747 -20.08 52.04 -14.83
C GLN A 747 -20.64 50.64 -15.17
N MET A 748 -20.37 50.16 -16.37
CA MET A 748 -20.74 48.80 -16.78
C MET A 748 -20.04 47.75 -15.93
N LEU A 749 -18.75 47.90 -15.67
CA LEU A 749 -17.96 46.96 -14.85
C LEU A 749 -18.46 46.93 -13.40
N GLU A 750 -18.72 48.10 -12.81
CA GLU A 750 -19.28 48.19 -11.44
C GLU A 750 -20.69 47.55 -11.35
N LYS A 751 -21.54 47.80 -12.32
CA LYS A 751 -22.87 47.17 -12.38
C LYS A 751 -22.81 45.65 -12.48
N LYS A 752 -21.90 45.14 -13.38
CA LYS A 752 -21.74 43.68 -13.59
C LYS A 752 -21.01 43.00 -12.45
N SER A 753 -20.07 43.67 -11.78
CA SER A 753 -19.40 43.14 -10.64
C SER A 753 -20.26 43.02 -9.38
N SER A 754 -21.28 43.82 -9.25
CA SER A 754 -22.29 43.73 -8.17
C SER A 754 -23.44 42.77 -8.49
N SER A 755 -23.55 42.28 -9.74
CA SER A 755 -24.57 41.32 -10.14
C SER A 755 -24.33 39.92 -9.52
N GLU A 756 -25.42 39.22 -9.19
CA GLU A 756 -25.36 37.79 -8.84
C GLU A 756 -25.07 36.91 -10.06
N ASP A 757 -25.39 37.40 -11.27
CA ASP A 757 -25.08 36.67 -12.51
C ASP A 757 -23.62 36.85 -12.91
N ILE A 758 -22.81 35.78 -12.66
CA ILE A 758 -21.37 35.72 -12.98
C ILE A 758 -21.13 35.67 -14.48
N GLU A 759 -22.03 35.08 -15.27
CA GLU A 759 -21.86 34.89 -16.73
C GLU A 759 -21.82 36.24 -17.48
N ASP A 760 -22.66 37.20 -17.05
CA ASP A 760 -22.63 38.55 -17.59
C ASP A 760 -21.30 39.26 -17.34
N LEU A 761 -20.71 39.06 -16.15
CA LEU A 761 -19.41 39.61 -15.83
C LEU A 761 -18.31 38.92 -16.64
N LEU A 762 -18.34 37.60 -16.79
CA LEU A 762 -17.35 36.85 -17.56
C LEU A 762 -17.37 37.24 -19.03
N THR A 763 -18.55 37.37 -19.64
CA THR A 763 -18.72 37.81 -21.04
C THR A 763 -18.12 39.19 -21.25
N PHE A 764 -18.37 40.10 -20.31
CA PHE A 764 -17.81 41.45 -20.38
C PHE A 764 -16.27 41.48 -20.26
N LEU A 765 -15.72 40.71 -19.30
CA LEU A 765 -14.26 40.66 -19.09
C LEU A 765 -13.52 39.92 -20.22
N ALA A 766 -14.21 39.07 -20.97
CA ALA A 766 -13.65 38.42 -22.15
C ALA A 766 -13.75 39.29 -23.42
N SER A 767 -14.42 40.47 -23.35
CA SER A 767 -14.62 41.31 -24.49
C SER A 767 -13.30 41.97 -24.95
N LYS A 768 -13.21 42.26 -26.25
CA LYS A 768 -12.05 42.92 -26.85
C LYS A 768 -11.80 44.29 -26.22
N ASP A 769 -12.83 45.06 -25.93
CA ASP A 769 -12.71 46.36 -25.30
C ASP A 769 -12.02 46.33 -23.94
N PHE A 770 -12.35 45.31 -23.10
CA PHE A 770 -11.72 45.14 -21.81
C PHE A 770 -10.25 44.70 -21.95
N LEU A 771 -9.96 43.78 -22.86
CA LEU A 771 -8.60 43.29 -23.11
C LEU A 771 -7.70 44.39 -23.65
N GLU A 772 -8.19 45.25 -24.57
CA GLU A 772 -7.42 46.42 -25.09
C GLU A 772 -7.16 47.47 -24.01
N ILE A 773 -8.06 47.64 -23.06
CA ILE A 773 -7.85 48.55 -21.93
C ILE A 773 -6.82 48.03 -20.96
N LEU A 774 -6.84 46.69 -20.68
CA LEU A 774 -5.85 46.06 -19.84
C LEU A 774 -4.42 46.16 -20.44
N ASP A 775 -4.28 45.91 -21.74
CA ASP A 775 -3.03 46.12 -22.49
C ASP A 775 -2.58 47.58 -22.44
N SER A 776 -3.52 48.51 -22.59
CA SER A 776 -3.23 49.94 -22.50
C SER A 776 -2.80 50.40 -21.11
N PHE A 777 -3.37 49.76 -20.05
CA PHE A 777 -2.98 50.01 -18.66
C PHE A 777 -1.55 49.58 -18.43
N GLU A 778 -1.16 48.39 -18.88
CA GLU A 778 0.21 47.89 -18.82
C GLU A 778 1.17 48.86 -19.50
N LYS A 779 0.91 49.20 -20.78
CA LYS A 779 1.76 50.08 -21.60
C LYS A 779 1.89 51.49 -21.04
N SER A 780 0.92 51.96 -20.31
CA SER A 780 0.97 53.30 -19.69
C SER A 780 1.92 53.40 -18.51
N ASN A 781 2.33 52.27 -17.93
CA ASN A 781 3.17 52.23 -16.74
C ASN A 781 4.64 51.95 -17.10
N MET A 782 5.43 52.99 -17.22
CA MET A 782 6.85 52.88 -17.63
C MET A 782 7.81 52.59 -16.47
N ASN A 783 7.35 52.56 -15.22
CA ASN A 783 8.18 52.34 -14.05
C ASN A 783 8.84 50.95 -14.10
N PRO A 784 10.18 50.80 -13.95
CA PRO A 784 10.88 49.52 -13.99
C PRO A 784 10.38 48.51 -12.95
N ASN A 785 10.06 48.99 -11.74
CA ASN A 785 9.51 48.13 -10.67
C ASN A 785 8.12 47.60 -11.05
N PHE A 786 7.28 48.44 -11.68
CA PHE A 786 6.00 48.00 -12.19
C PHE A 786 6.18 46.91 -13.25
N LYS A 787 7.06 47.11 -14.21
CA LYS A 787 7.33 46.13 -15.28
C LYS A 787 7.87 44.82 -14.74
N PHE A 788 8.75 44.87 -13.73
CA PHE A 788 9.29 43.66 -13.09
C PHE A 788 8.15 42.84 -12.44
N TRP A 789 7.32 43.46 -11.62
CA TRP A 789 6.24 42.81 -10.93
C TRP A 789 5.08 42.40 -11.86
N TRP A 790 4.83 43.18 -12.89
CA TRP A 790 3.86 42.85 -13.95
C TRP A 790 4.28 41.58 -14.69
N GLY A 791 5.56 41.49 -15.07
CA GLY A 791 6.15 40.31 -15.69
C GLY A 791 6.04 39.08 -14.79
N TYR A 792 6.25 39.27 -13.48
CA TYR A 792 5.99 38.19 -12.52
C TYR A 792 4.52 37.76 -12.50
N MET A 793 3.59 38.70 -12.46
CA MET A 793 2.15 38.42 -12.50
C MET A 793 1.76 37.70 -13.79
N GLU A 794 2.30 38.12 -14.93
CA GLU A 794 2.11 37.46 -16.23
C GLU A 794 2.58 35.97 -16.19
N MET A 795 3.75 35.71 -15.65
CA MET A 795 4.27 34.35 -15.54
C MET A 795 3.37 33.49 -14.66
N VAL A 796 2.90 34.03 -13.54
CA VAL A 796 1.96 33.28 -12.67
C VAL A 796 0.61 33.10 -13.36
N GLU A 797 0.12 34.08 -14.11
CA GLU A 797 -1.09 33.97 -14.92
C GLU A 797 -1.00 32.86 -15.96
N ILE A 798 0.12 32.75 -16.68
CA ILE A 798 0.39 31.65 -17.61
C ILE A 798 0.32 30.31 -16.87
N LEU A 799 0.94 30.22 -15.70
CA LEU A 799 0.89 29.02 -14.87
C LEU A 799 -0.55 28.68 -14.41
N LEU A 800 -1.34 29.70 -14.04
CA LEU A 800 -2.75 29.51 -13.66
C LEU A 800 -3.62 29.11 -14.85
N MET A 801 -3.38 29.68 -16.04
CA MET A 801 -4.02 29.24 -17.28
C MET A 801 -3.71 27.77 -17.60
N PHE A 802 -2.46 27.36 -17.47
CA PHE A 802 -2.04 25.99 -17.68
C PHE A 802 -2.69 25.04 -16.67
N THR A 803 -2.71 25.41 -15.39
CA THR A 803 -3.39 24.66 -14.34
C THR A 803 -4.89 24.55 -14.58
N ARG A 804 -5.53 25.66 -14.99
CA ARG A 804 -6.95 25.72 -15.36
C ARG A 804 -7.25 24.81 -16.53
N ALA A 805 -6.42 24.80 -17.55
CA ALA A 805 -6.58 23.97 -18.74
C ALA A 805 -6.64 22.48 -18.38
N GLN A 806 -5.80 22.06 -17.42
CA GLN A 806 -5.85 20.70 -16.89
C GLN A 806 -7.14 20.48 -16.06
N ARG A 807 -7.46 21.41 -15.14
CA ARG A 807 -8.62 21.30 -14.25
C ARG A 807 -9.97 21.30 -14.95
N GLU A 808 -10.05 21.90 -16.13
CA GLU A 808 -11.27 21.96 -16.96
C GLU A 808 -11.22 20.98 -18.15
N GLY A 809 -10.13 20.26 -18.36
CA GLY A 809 -9.94 19.40 -19.53
C GLY A 809 -9.95 20.20 -20.85
N ASN A 810 -9.45 21.43 -20.85
CA ASN A 810 -9.46 22.30 -22.03
C ASN A 810 -8.14 22.22 -22.81
N TRP A 811 -8.15 21.42 -23.88
CA TRP A 811 -6.95 21.18 -24.69
C TRP A 811 -6.40 22.44 -25.37
N ASN A 812 -7.28 23.27 -25.94
CA ASN A 812 -6.86 24.49 -26.62
C ASN A 812 -6.16 25.46 -25.66
N LEU A 813 -6.71 25.62 -24.45
CA LEU A 813 -6.08 26.45 -23.40
C LEU A 813 -4.75 25.84 -22.93
N HIS A 814 -4.67 24.51 -22.82
CA HIS A 814 -3.44 23.82 -22.44
C HIS A 814 -2.30 24.14 -23.41
N LEU A 815 -2.56 23.99 -24.71
CA LEU A 815 -1.57 24.24 -25.74
C LEU A 815 -1.19 25.72 -25.83
N HIS A 816 -2.17 26.62 -25.71
CA HIS A 816 -1.94 28.07 -25.68
C HIS A 816 -1.04 28.49 -24.50
N ALA A 817 -1.36 28.04 -23.29
CA ALA A 817 -0.57 28.35 -22.11
C ALA A 817 0.86 27.78 -22.20
N PHE A 818 1.02 26.57 -22.73
CA PHE A 818 2.33 25.95 -22.93
C PHE A 818 3.17 26.74 -23.93
N LYS A 819 2.59 27.18 -25.05
CA LYS A 819 3.29 28.04 -26.05
C LYS A 819 3.82 29.30 -25.39
N ARG A 820 3.04 29.93 -24.52
CA ARG A 820 3.49 31.14 -23.78
C ARG A 820 4.61 30.86 -22.78
N MET A 821 4.79 29.64 -22.30
CA MET A 821 5.91 29.27 -21.41
C MET A 821 7.25 29.15 -22.15
N ILE A 822 7.26 28.81 -23.45
CA ILE A 822 8.48 28.52 -24.20
C ILE A 822 9.49 29.68 -24.20
N PRO A 823 9.12 30.95 -24.44
CA PRO A 823 10.06 32.05 -24.37
C PRO A 823 10.74 32.20 -23.01
N PHE A 824 10.01 31.94 -21.95
CA PHE A 824 10.55 31.96 -20.58
C PHE A 824 11.51 30.82 -20.33
N PHE A 825 11.22 29.60 -20.83
CA PHE A 825 12.18 28.49 -20.77
C PHE A 825 13.51 28.87 -21.45
N MET A 826 13.46 29.55 -22.59
CA MET A 826 14.66 30.04 -23.27
C MET A 826 15.39 31.11 -22.44
N ALA A 827 14.67 32.12 -21.97
CA ALA A 827 15.23 33.25 -21.24
C ALA A 827 15.91 32.83 -19.91
N TYR A 828 15.39 31.84 -19.25
CA TYR A 828 15.89 31.37 -17.96
C TYR A 828 16.76 30.11 -18.03
N GLY A 829 17.19 29.70 -19.23
CA GLY A 829 18.21 28.68 -19.45
C GLY A 829 17.70 27.25 -19.26
N HIS A 830 16.39 27.00 -19.42
CA HIS A 830 15.80 25.64 -19.48
C HIS A 830 15.80 25.15 -20.94
N THR A 831 17.01 24.99 -21.51
CA THR A 831 17.24 24.75 -22.93
C THR A 831 16.55 23.50 -23.48
N ASN A 832 16.43 22.44 -22.68
CA ASN A 832 15.73 21.23 -23.09
C ASN A 832 14.23 21.52 -23.30
N TYR A 833 13.56 22.13 -22.32
CA TYR A 833 12.14 22.51 -22.49
C TYR A 833 11.93 23.53 -23.62
N ALA A 834 12.86 24.42 -23.84
CA ALA A 834 12.78 25.34 -24.97
C ALA A 834 12.85 24.61 -26.31
N ARG A 835 13.82 23.70 -26.48
CA ARG A 835 14.03 22.93 -27.71
C ARG A 835 12.90 21.91 -27.93
N TRP A 836 12.68 21.04 -26.99
CA TRP A 836 11.69 19.97 -27.11
C TRP A 836 10.25 20.48 -27.04
N GLY A 837 10.01 21.57 -26.32
CA GLY A 837 8.71 22.25 -26.28
C GLY A 837 8.27 22.77 -27.65
N THR A 838 9.22 23.27 -28.46
CA THR A 838 8.92 23.69 -29.83
C THR A 838 8.49 22.48 -30.69
N ILE A 839 9.17 21.36 -30.56
CA ILE A 839 8.82 20.11 -31.25
C ILE A 839 7.46 19.62 -30.78
N TYR A 840 7.23 19.63 -29.49
CA TYR A 840 5.95 19.22 -28.89
C TYR A 840 4.78 20.04 -29.42
N VAL A 841 4.91 21.35 -29.51
CA VAL A 841 3.85 22.21 -30.09
C VAL A 841 3.56 21.80 -31.54
N SER A 842 4.61 21.57 -32.34
CA SER A 842 4.45 21.13 -33.73
C SER A 842 3.71 19.79 -33.83
N GLU A 843 4.09 18.79 -33.05
CA GLU A 843 3.43 17.48 -32.98
C GLU A 843 1.95 17.61 -32.53
N MET A 844 1.68 18.44 -31.53
CA MET A 844 0.32 18.62 -30.99
C MET A 844 -0.61 19.42 -31.92
N HIS A 845 -0.08 20.22 -32.84
CA HIS A 845 -0.86 20.84 -33.92
C HIS A 845 -1.18 19.87 -35.06
N GLN A 846 -0.48 18.77 -35.15
CA GLN A 846 -0.60 17.77 -36.22
C GLN A 846 -1.24 16.46 -35.71
N LEU A 847 -1.95 16.51 -34.62
CA LEU A 847 -2.64 15.34 -34.06
C LEU A 847 -3.62 14.73 -35.07
N PRO A 848 -3.69 13.38 -35.14
CA PRO A 848 -4.76 12.70 -35.85
C PRO A 848 -6.13 13.16 -35.35
N GLN A 849 -7.08 13.28 -36.30
CA GLN A 849 -8.40 13.87 -36.01
C GLN A 849 -9.16 13.10 -34.91
N GLU A 850 -8.95 11.81 -34.79
CA GLU A 850 -9.55 10.94 -33.76
C GLU A 850 -9.03 11.33 -32.37
N VAL A 851 -7.71 11.44 -32.24
CA VAL A 851 -7.07 11.81 -30.96
C VAL A 851 -7.40 13.23 -30.58
N LYS A 852 -7.42 14.13 -31.56
CA LYS A 852 -7.81 15.53 -31.31
C LYS A 852 -9.23 15.64 -30.78
N LYS A 853 -10.19 14.90 -31.35
CA LYS A 853 -11.57 14.85 -30.84
C LYS A 853 -11.63 14.39 -29.38
N GLU A 854 -10.83 13.40 -29.01
CA GLU A 854 -10.77 12.92 -27.64
C GLU A 854 -10.13 13.95 -26.68
N PHE A 855 -9.11 14.64 -27.14
CA PHE A 855 -8.50 15.74 -26.37
C PHE A 855 -9.46 16.93 -26.21
N ASP A 856 -10.23 17.25 -27.22
CA ASP A 856 -11.26 18.30 -27.15
C ASP A 856 -12.40 17.94 -26.19
N LYS A 857 -12.65 16.64 -25.93
CA LYS A 857 -13.55 16.15 -24.85
C LYS A 857 -12.91 16.17 -23.47
N GLY A 858 -11.64 16.52 -23.36
CA GLY A 858 -10.90 16.52 -22.11
C GLY A 858 -10.27 15.17 -21.74
N ASN A 859 -10.22 14.19 -22.64
CA ASN A 859 -9.64 12.88 -22.35
C ASN A 859 -8.10 12.86 -22.32
N PHE A 860 -7.46 14.02 -22.36
CA PHE A 860 -6.03 14.17 -22.17
C PHE A 860 -5.64 14.37 -20.69
N VAL A 861 -6.62 14.52 -19.78
CA VAL A 861 -6.44 14.65 -18.33
C VAL A 861 -7.21 13.55 -17.58
N VAL A 862 -6.84 13.34 -16.33
CA VAL A 862 -7.42 12.34 -15.42
C VAL A 862 -8.37 13.03 -14.47
N LYS A 863 -9.60 12.54 -14.35
CA LYS A 863 -10.57 12.95 -13.35
C LYS A 863 -10.61 11.94 -12.22
N ARG A 864 -10.29 12.37 -11.02
CA ARG A 864 -10.12 11.49 -9.87
C ARG A 864 -11.35 11.37 -8.98
N THR A 865 -12.17 12.40 -8.93
CA THR A 865 -13.42 12.41 -8.17
C THR A 865 -14.53 13.05 -9.01
N ASP A 866 -15.77 12.92 -8.59
CA ASP A 866 -16.95 13.52 -9.21
C ASP A 866 -17.02 15.05 -9.10
N GLN A 867 -16.16 15.65 -8.26
CA GLN A 867 -16.13 17.09 -8.05
C GLN A 867 -15.74 17.87 -9.33
N PRO A 868 -16.33 19.03 -9.59
CA PRO A 868 -15.92 19.86 -10.72
C PRO A 868 -14.54 20.49 -10.50
N PHE A 869 -13.85 20.84 -11.58
CA PHE A 869 -12.59 21.56 -11.56
C PHE A 869 -11.48 20.82 -10.79
N ASN A 870 -11.41 19.50 -10.88
CA ASN A 870 -10.43 18.69 -10.16
C ASN A 870 -9.63 17.73 -11.05
N GLU A 871 -9.75 17.84 -12.39
CA GLU A 871 -8.92 17.05 -13.28
C GLU A 871 -7.45 17.45 -13.15
N VAL A 872 -6.57 16.50 -13.40
CA VAL A 872 -5.12 16.66 -13.32
C VAL A 872 -4.45 16.03 -14.52
N ASP A 873 -3.22 16.44 -14.83
CA ASP A 873 -2.46 15.77 -15.88
C ASP A 873 -2.12 14.32 -15.46
N PRO A 874 -2.08 13.38 -16.41
CA PRO A 874 -1.81 11.97 -16.13
C PRO A 874 -0.47 11.70 -15.43
N ASP A 875 0.59 12.47 -15.75
CA ASP A 875 1.90 12.36 -15.09
C ASP A 875 1.81 12.70 -13.59
N GLN A 876 0.95 13.64 -13.22
CA GLN A 876 0.71 13.97 -11.81
C GLN A 876 0.05 12.80 -11.08
N SER A 877 -0.90 12.14 -11.73
CA SER A 877 -1.54 10.94 -11.17
C SER A 877 -0.56 9.77 -11.10
N GLN A 878 0.31 9.62 -12.11
CA GLN A 878 1.36 8.61 -12.12
C GLN A 878 2.36 8.80 -10.97
N GLU A 879 2.83 10.02 -10.74
CA GLU A 879 3.73 10.34 -9.62
C GLU A 879 3.09 10.06 -8.25
N TRP A 880 1.79 10.31 -8.13
CA TRP A 880 1.06 9.96 -6.92
C TRP A 880 0.99 8.43 -6.72
N LEU A 881 0.73 7.67 -7.78
CA LEU A 881 0.76 6.20 -7.75
C LEU A 881 2.14 5.66 -7.39
N ASN A 882 3.20 6.22 -8.00
CA ASN A 882 4.58 5.90 -7.64
C ASN A 882 4.87 6.22 -6.17
N GLY A 883 4.34 7.34 -5.66
CA GLY A 883 4.42 7.72 -4.27
C GLY A 883 3.76 6.71 -3.32
N ILE A 884 2.60 6.17 -3.69
CA ILE A 884 1.94 5.06 -2.96
C ILE A 884 2.80 3.79 -3.05
N GLY A 885 3.29 3.46 -4.22
CA GLY A 885 4.16 2.31 -4.44
C GLY A 885 5.46 2.37 -3.63
N LYS A 886 5.98 3.56 -3.36
CA LYS A 886 7.21 3.80 -2.58
C LYS A 886 6.99 3.87 -1.06
N LYS A 887 5.75 3.88 -0.56
CA LYS A 887 5.41 3.88 0.88
C LYS A 887 5.28 2.45 1.43
N SER A 888 5.17 2.34 2.74
CA SER A 888 4.74 1.10 3.41
C SER A 888 3.36 0.72 2.87
N GLY A 889 3.21 -0.41 2.22
CA GLY A 889 1.99 -0.78 1.51
C GLY A 889 2.19 -0.97 0.01
N GLY A 890 3.20 -0.34 -0.56
CA GLY A 890 3.69 -0.61 -1.90
C GLY A 890 4.68 -1.78 -1.90
N ILE A 891 5.84 -1.54 -2.48
CA ILE A 891 6.94 -2.52 -2.60
C ILE A 891 7.79 -2.63 -1.33
N ILE A 892 7.73 -1.61 -0.44
CA ILE A 892 8.46 -1.63 0.83
C ILE A 892 7.85 -2.70 1.75
N GLY A 893 8.70 -3.59 2.26
CA GLY A 893 8.30 -4.71 3.12
C GLY A 893 7.97 -6.00 2.37
N ILE A 894 8.04 -6.02 1.04
CA ILE A 894 7.94 -7.26 0.26
C ILE A 894 9.28 -7.99 0.30
N THR A 895 9.24 -9.32 0.45
CA THR A 895 10.41 -10.16 0.28
C THR A 895 10.93 -10.02 -1.16
N LYS A 896 12.20 -9.70 -1.32
CA LYS A 896 12.83 -9.41 -2.63
C LYS A 896 13.16 -10.65 -3.45
N THR A 897 12.33 -11.68 -3.38
CA THR A 897 12.43 -12.82 -4.29
C THR A 897 11.68 -12.50 -5.58
N SER A 898 12.17 -12.99 -6.72
CA SER A 898 11.51 -12.81 -8.03
C SER A 898 10.02 -13.21 -7.97
N SER A 899 9.70 -14.35 -7.36
CA SER A 899 8.32 -14.81 -7.17
C SER A 899 7.45 -13.84 -6.36
N ALA A 900 7.98 -13.21 -5.31
CA ALA A 900 7.20 -12.28 -4.49
C ALA A 900 6.98 -10.92 -5.21
N LEU A 901 7.98 -10.45 -5.93
CA LEU A 901 7.89 -9.22 -6.73
C LEU A 901 6.96 -9.41 -7.93
N SER A 902 7.08 -10.53 -8.64
CA SER A 902 6.18 -10.86 -9.76
C SER A 902 4.73 -11.03 -9.31
N ARG A 903 4.49 -11.72 -8.19
CA ARG A 903 3.16 -11.83 -7.60
C ARG A 903 2.58 -10.47 -7.25
N TRP A 904 3.37 -9.59 -6.63
CA TRP A 904 2.94 -8.24 -6.30
C TRP A 904 2.59 -7.44 -7.56
N ALA A 905 3.45 -7.45 -8.56
CA ALA A 905 3.27 -6.70 -9.79
C ALA A 905 2.03 -7.17 -10.58
N LEU A 906 1.86 -8.49 -10.72
CA LEU A 906 0.75 -9.08 -11.47
C LEU A 906 -0.59 -8.96 -10.73
N SER A 907 -0.61 -9.07 -9.39
CA SER A 907 -1.86 -8.95 -8.61
C SER A 907 -2.28 -7.51 -8.36
N TYR A 908 -1.44 -6.51 -8.65
CA TYR A 908 -1.61 -5.14 -8.17
C TYR A 908 -2.91 -4.49 -8.61
N ASN A 909 -3.30 -4.64 -9.88
CA ASN A 909 -4.53 -4.06 -10.43
C ASN A 909 -5.78 -4.61 -9.72
N LEU A 910 -5.95 -5.93 -9.76
CA LEU A 910 -7.12 -6.61 -9.18
C LEU A 910 -7.18 -6.41 -7.66
N ARG A 911 -6.04 -6.46 -6.97
CA ARG A 911 -5.97 -6.19 -5.53
C ARG A 911 -6.31 -4.75 -5.18
N SER A 912 -5.88 -3.78 -6.00
CA SER A 912 -6.21 -2.37 -5.79
C SER A 912 -7.70 -2.13 -5.98
N HIS A 913 -8.32 -2.80 -6.93
CA HIS A 913 -9.76 -2.78 -7.11
C HIS A 913 -10.48 -3.32 -5.86
N ILE A 914 -10.14 -4.52 -5.39
CA ILE A 914 -10.71 -5.11 -4.16
C ILE A 914 -10.58 -4.15 -2.98
N ALA A 915 -9.43 -3.51 -2.82
CA ALA A 915 -9.20 -2.56 -1.73
C ALA A 915 -10.03 -1.26 -1.89
N ASN A 916 -10.23 -0.79 -3.10
CA ASN A 916 -11.05 0.40 -3.37
C ASN A 916 -12.54 0.10 -3.16
N GLU A 917 -13.04 -1.02 -3.65
CA GLU A 917 -14.39 -1.50 -3.39
C GLU A 917 -14.64 -1.67 -1.88
N THR A 918 -13.68 -2.25 -1.16
CA THR A 918 -13.76 -2.36 0.29
C THR A 918 -13.91 -1.00 0.97
N ARG A 919 -13.11 0.00 0.56
CA ARG A 919 -13.20 1.36 1.12
C ARG A 919 -14.54 2.00 0.80
N ALA A 920 -15.02 1.86 -0.44
CA ALA A 920 -16.32 2.37 -0.87
C ALA A 920 -17.46 1.74 -0.07
N ALA A 921 -17.48 0.41 0.09
CA ALA A 921 -18.48 -0.32 0.87
C ALA A 921 -18.54 0.13 2.35
N TYR A 922 -17.41 0.59 2.91
CA TYR A 922 -17.35 1.16 4.27
C TYR A 922 -17.46 2.70 4.30
N GLY A 923 -17.82 3.34 3.19
CA GLY A 923 -18.02 4.80 3.10
C GLY A 923 -16.73 5.61 3.23
N LEU A 924 -15.57 4.99 3.00
CA LEU A 924 -14.29 5.67 2.94
C LEU A 924 -14.05 6.18 1.52
N VAL A 925 -14.47 7.40 1.25
CA VAL A 925 -14.02 8.11 0.06
C VAL A 925 -12.56 8.51 0.30
N LEU A 926 -11.65 8.02 -0.54
CA LEU A 926 -10.27 8.48 -0.54
C LEU A 926 -10.28 9.99 -0.86
N LYS A 927 -10.17 10.82 0.16
CA LYS A 927 -9.91 12.24 -0.03
C LYS A 927 -8.52 12.34 -0.65
N ASP A 928 -8.48 12.95 -1.82
CA ASP A 928 -7.24 13.24 -2.51
C ASP A 928 -6.37 14.14 -1.61
N GLU A 929 -5.19 13.69 -1.19
CA GLU A 929 -4.26 14.51 -0.40
C GLU A 929 -3.89 15.82 -1.12
N TYR A 930 -4.15 15.91 -2.43
CA TYR A 930 -3.92 17.10 -3.25
C TYR A 930 -5.16 17.98 -3.47
N SER A 931 -6.35 17.55 -3.03
CA SER A 931 -7.59 18.34 -3.17
C SER A 931 -7.75 19.43 -2.09
N HIS A 932 -6.88 19.49 -1.11
CA HIS A 932 -6.93 20.45 0.00
C HIS A 932 -6.19 21.77 -0.26
N ASN A 933 -5.91 22.13 -1.52
CA ASN A 933 -5.30 23.42 -1.85
C ASN A 933 -6.15 24.18 -2.85
#